data_f5ace9a414a5aaaf958d21f3a78f80a1
#
_entry.id   f5ace9a414a5aaaf958d21f3a78f80a1
#
_cell.length_a   1.000
_cell.length_b   1.000
_cell.length_c   1.000
_cell.angle_alpha   90.00
_cell.angle_beta   90.00
_cell.angle_gamma   90.00
#
_symmetry.space_group_name_H-M   'P 1'
#
loop_
_entity.id
_entity.type
_entity.pdbx_description
1 polymer ?
#
loop_
_entity_poly.entity_id
_entity_poly.type
_entity_poly.pdbx_seq_one_letter_code
_entity_poly.pdbx_strand_id
1 'polypeptide(L)'
;MILDGKCPTGPLADKWDNHRQNLKLVNPANKRKYKVIVVGTGLAGASAAATLGELGYRVDAFCYQDSPRRAHSIAAQGGINAAKNYQNDGDSIFRLFFDTIKGGDFRAREANVYRLAQISNAIIDQCVAQGVPFARDYAGYLENRSFGGAQVSRTFFARGQTGQQLLLGAYQALSRQVAAGSVTVFPRTEMLDLVLVDGQAKGITVRDLISGKISCHAADAVVLATGGYVNVFNLSTNAMGCSVTAAWRAHKKGAFFANPCFTQIHPTCIPVTGDHQSKLTLMSESLRNDGRIWVPKKAGDKRRPQDIPENERDYYLERKYPSFGNLAPRDIASRAAKEVCDAGYGVGPGGRGVYLDFGDSIERLGEDTIRARYGNLFEMYERITDENAYQQPMRIYPAPHYSMGGLWVDYNLQSSIEGLFVLGEANFSDHGANRLGASALMQGLADGYFIIPYTIADYLARITPGQVDHTHEAFRQSRNEIAGQTEKLLAINGNKTVNEFHRELGHIMWEDVGMARSTEGLSDALQRIPALRQEFWQNVCIPGSGLQLNQELEKAGRVADFLEFGELLARDALQREESCGGHFRTEHQTPDGEALRNDADFAYVAAWQYRGADHEPELHKEPLTFENVELAVRSYK
;
A
#
# COMPACT_ATOMS: atom_id res chain seq x y z
N MET A 1 18.87 20.32 -3.52
CA MET A 1 19.30 19.26 -4.48
C MET A 1 18.19 19.11 -5.51
N ILE A 2 18.51 19.05 -6.80
CA ILE A 2 17.51 18.73 -7.83
C ILE A 2 17.38 17.20 -7.86
N LEU A 3 16.17 16.70 -7.59
CA LEU A 3 15.87 15.28 -7.70
C LEU A 3 15.76 14.91 -9.19
N ASP A 4 16.58 13.96 -9.63
CA ASP A 4 16.55 13.43 -10.97
C ASP A 4 15.85 12.06 -10.99
N GLY A 5 14.61 12.03 -11.47
CA GLY A 5 13.84 10.79 -11.66
C GLY A 5 14.39 9.86 -12.73
N LYS A 6 15.45 10.25 -13.43
CA LYS A 6 16.09 9.49 -14.54
C LYS A 6 15.10 9.01 -15.60
N CYS A 7 14.10 9.83 -15.90
CA CYS A 7 13.13 9.52 -16.93
C CYS A 7 13.83 9.43 -18.32
N PRO A 8 13.69 8.31 -19.04
CA PRO A 8 14.28 8.19 -20.37
C PRO A 8 13.69 9.20 -21.35
N THR A 9 14.50 9.63 -22.32
CA THR A 9 14.08 10.49 -23.42
C THR A 9 13.40 9.69 -24.54
N GLY A 10 12.74 10.39 -25.48
CA GLY A 10 12.09 9.78 -26.64
C GLY A 10 10.59 9.53 -26.48
N PRO A 11 9.95 8.89 -27.48
CA PRO A 11 8.51 8.63 -27.46
C PRO A 11 8.10 7.78 -26.28
N LEU A 12 6.95 8.09 -25.68
CA LEU A 12 6.45 7.45 -24.46
C LEU A 12 6.37 5.91 -24.59
N ALA A 13 5.88 5.43 -25.75
CA ALA A 13 5.72 4.00 -26.02
C ALA A 13 7.05 3.23 -26.07
N ASP A 14 8.14 3.89 -26.41
CA ASP A 14 9.44 3.26 -26.63
C ASP A 14 10.40 3.44 -25.43
N LYS A 15 10.05 4.31 -24.48
CA LYS A 15 10.95 4.69 -23.36
C LYS A 15 11.47 3.48 -22.59
N TRP A 16 10.60 2.54 -22.22
CA TRP A 16 11.02 1.37 -21.46
C TRP A 16 11.87 0.40 -22.26
N ASP A 17 11.47 0.07 -23.48
CA ASP A 17 12.21 -0.89 -24.29
C ASP A 17 13.59 -0.35 -24.67
N ASN A 18 13.70 0.92 -25.07
CA ASN A 18 14.96 1.58 -25.34
C ASN A 18 15.84 1.66 -24.08
N HIS A 19 15.26 2.04 -22.94
CA HIS A 19 15.99 2.09 -21.66
C HIS A 19 16.56 0.72 -21.29
N ARG A 20 15.72 -0.31 -21.29
CA ARG A 20 16.09 -1.68 -20.95
C ARG A 20 17.21 -2.23 -21.83
N GLN A 21 17.19 -1.94 -23.13
CA GLN A 21 18.20 -2.38 -24.08
C GLN A 21 19.56 -1.69 -23.88
N ASN A 22 19.56 -0.48 -23.33
CA ASN A 22 20.77 0.30 -23.07
C ASN A 22 21.41 0.05 -21.70
N LEU A 23 20.76 -0.71 -20.82
CA LEU A 23 21.30 -1.05 -19.50
C LEU A 23 22.49 -2.02 -19.62
N LYS A 24 23.51 -1.78 -18.82
CA LYS A 24 24.67 -2.68 -18.71
C LYS A 24 24.32 -3.82 -17.78
N LEU A 25 24.22 -5.04 -18.29
CA LEU A 25 23.87 -6.20 -17.48
C LEU A 25 25.12 -6.94 -16.99
N VAL A 26 25.04 -7.51 -15.79
CA VAL A 26 26.08 -8.41 -15.27
C VAL A 26 26.20 -9.64 -16.17
N ASN A 27 27.42 -9.98 -16.56
CA ASN A 27 27.68 -11.20 -17.31
C ASN A 27 27.13 -12.43 -16.57
N PRO A 28 26.40 -13.33 -17.22
CA PRO A 28 25.80 -14.51 -16.59
C PRO A 28 26.79 -15.33 -15.75
N ALA A 29 28.03 -15.51 -16.20
CA ALA A 29 29.07 -16.25 -15.49
C ALA A 29 29.49 -15.60 -14.16
N ASN A 30 29.24 -14.30 -13.98
CA ASN A 30 29.63 -13.55 -12.79
C ASN A 30 28.49 -13.33 -11.80
N LYS A 31 27.22 -13.54 -12.19
CA LYS A 31 26.05 -13.22 -11.36
C LYS A 31 26.11 -13.85 -9.97
N ARG A 32 26.58 -15.11 -9.87
CA ARG A 32 26.75 -15.84 -8.58
C ARG A 32 27.74 -15.19 -7.60
N LYS A 33 28.55 -14.24 -8.04
CA LYS A 33 29.47 -13.49 -7.20
C LYS A 33 28.77 -12.38 -6.40
N TYR A 34 27.63 -11.90 -6.92
CA TYR A 34 26.86 -10.84 -6.30
C TYR A 34 25.82 -11.40 -5.35
N LYS A 35 25.67 -10.71 -4.23
CA LYS A 35 24.65 -11.00 -3.22
C LYS A 35 23.66 -9.84 -3.12
N VAL A 36 22.38 -10.16 -3.14
CA VAL A 36 21.28 -9.20 -2.99
C VAL A 36 20.46 -9.56 -1.76
N ILE A 37 20.17 -8.57 -0.92
CA ILE A 37 19.21 -8.70 0.18
C ILE A 37 17.85 -8.23 -0.32
N VAL A 38 16.79 -9.01 -0.05
CA VAL A 38 15.39 -8.63 -0.29
C VAL A 38 14.65 -8.64 1.05
N VAL A 39 14.16 -7.50 1.48
CA VAL A 39 13.37 -7.35 2.71
C VAL A 39 11.89 -7.27 2.38
N GLY A 40 11.13 -8.23 2.87
CA GLY A 40 9.73 -8.44 2.53
C GLY A 40 9.54 -9.54 1.47
N THR A 41 8.59 -10.42 1.72
CA THR A 41 8.29 -11.59 0.86
C THR A 41 6.83 -11.62 0.42
N GLY A 42 6.20 -10.45 0.30
CA GLY A 42 4.95 -10.24 -0.40
C GLY A 42 5.13 -10.38 -1.91
N LEU A 43 4.12 -10.03 -2.70
CA LEU A 43 4.18 -10.20 -4.16
C LEU A 43 5.42 -9.56 -4.79
N ALA A 44 5.74 -8.32 -4.45
CA ALA A 44 6.91 -7.63 -4.99
C ALA A 44 8.22 -8.29 -4.59
N GLY A 45 8.39 -8.62 -3.30
CA GLY A 45 9.63 -9.22 -2.81
C GLY A 45 9.81 -10.67 -3.20
N ALA A 46 8.76 -11.48 -3.17
CA ALA A 46 8.82 -12.89 -3.59
C ALA A 46 9.12 -13.02 -5.09
N SER A 47 8.48 -12.19 -5.93
CA SER A 47 8.75 -12.16 -7.38
C SER A 47 10.18 -11.68 -7.68
N ALA A 48 10.66 -10.65 -7.00
CA ALA A 48 12.04 -10.15 -7.14
C ALA A 48 13.07 -11.22 -6.71
N ALA A 49 12.90 -11.80 -5.51
CA ALA A 49 13.83 -12.81 -5.00
C ALA A 49 13.84 -14.07 -5.88
N ALA A 50 12.68 -14.51 -6.36
CA ALA A 50 12.57 -15.65 -7.28
C ALA A 50 13.31 -15.37 -8.59
N THR A 51 13.05 -14.22 -9.21
CA THR A 51 13.66 -13.86 -10.51
C THR A 51 15.17 -13.65 -10.39
N LEU A 52 15.63 -12.95 -9.36
CA LEU A 52 17.06 -12.74 -9.14
C LEU A 52 17.79 -14.07 -8.88
N GLY A 53 17.19 -14.97 -8.09
CA GLY A 53 17.72 -16.32 -7.86
C GLY A 53 17.78 -17.14 -9.15
N GLU A 54 16.73 -17.12 -9.97
CA GLU A 54 16.67 -17.80 -11.27
C GLU A 54 17.72 -17.26 -12.25
N LEU A 55 17.99 -15.95 -12.22
CA LEU A 55 19.02 -15.32 -13.02
C LEU A 55 20.46 -15.66 -12.56
N GLY A 56 20.62 -16.29 -11.40
CA GLY A 56 21.90 -16.77 -10.89
C GLY A 56 22.56 -15.89 -9.81
N TYR A 57 21.87 -14.88 -9.28
CA TYR A 57 22.34 -14.11 -8.12
C TYR A 57 22.15 -14.92 -6.82
N ARG A 58 22.96 -14.63 -5.81
CA ARG A 58 22.70 -15.09 -4.43
C ARG A 58 21.75 -14.12 -3.75
N VAL A 59 20.66 -14.63 -3.19
CA VAL A 59 19.63 -13.79 -2.57
C VAL A 59 19.38 -14.23 -1.12
N ASP A 60 19.46 -13.28 -0.19
CA ASP A 60 18.93 -13.43 1.17
C ASP A 60 17.59 -12.71 1.25
N ALA A 61 16.50 -13.45 1.47
CA ALA A 61 15.15 -12.93 1.57
C ALA A 61 14.65 -12.93 3.01
N PHE A 62 14.31 -11.76 3.55
CA PHE A 62 13.88 -11.59 4.93
C PHE A 62 12.37 -11.47 5.04
N CYS A 63 11.77 -12.32 5.85
CA CYS A 63 10.35 -12.43 6.05
C CYS A 63 9.97 -12.11 7.51
N TYR A 64 9.18 -11.08 7.74
CA TYR A 64 8.68 -10.75 9.07
C TYR A 64 7.76 -11.87 9.63
N GLN A 65 6.95 -12.47 8.77
CA GLN A 65 6.06 -13.57 9.13
C GLN A 65 6.82 -14.91 9.25
N ASP A 66 6.15 -15.92 9.75
CA ASP A 66 6.67 -17.30 9.81
C ASP A 66 6.77 -17.97 8.44
N SER A 67 6.06 -17.42 7.44
CA SER A 67 6.09 -17.90 6.06
C SER A 67 5.82 -16.77 5.08
N PRO A 68 6.50 -16.74 3.92
CA PRO A 68 6.18 -15.81 2.82
C PRO A 68 4.71 -15.82 2.39
N ARG A 69 4.00 -16.94 2.56
CA ARG A 69 2.56 -17.08 2.24
C ARG A 69 1.64 -16.23 3.11
N ARG A 70 2.13 -15.63 4.18
CA ARG A 70 1.34 -14.80 5.11
C ARG A 70 1.52 -13.30 4.91
N ALA A 71 2.13 -12.89 3.80
CA ALA A 71 2.25 -11.49 3.45
C ALA A 71 0.87 -10.85 3.19
N HIS A 72 0.78 -9.53 3.36
CA HIS A 72 -0.48 -8.79 3.19
C HIS A 72 -1.14 -9.01 1.82
N SER A 73 -0.37 -9.25 0.77
CA SER A 73 -0.88 -9.55 -0.58
C SER A 73 -1.96 -10.62 -0.62
N ILE A 74 -1.97 -11.56 0.34
CA ILE A 74 -3.00 -12.61 0.46
C ILE A 74 -4.40 -12.04 0.68
N ALA A 75 -4.52 -10.85 1.26
CA ALA A 75 -5.80 -10.23 1.61
C ALA A 75 -6.52 -9.57 0.42
N ALA A 76 -5.85 -9.40 -0.72
CA ALA A 76 -6.45 -8.76 -1.90
C ALA A 76 -7.45 -9.70 -2.60
N GLN A 77 -8.67 -9.23 -2.82
CA GLN A 77 -9.79 -10.05 -3.29
C GLN A 77 -10.20 -9.73 -4.73
N GLY A 78 -10.18 -8.45 -5.11
CA GLY A 78 -10.88 -7.92 -6.28
C GLY A 78 -10.36 -8.40 -7.62
N GLY A 79 -9.05 -8.38 -7.84
CA GLY A 79 -8.44 -8.73 -9.12
C GLY A 79 -7.12 -8.02 -9.40
N ILE A 80 -6.64 -8.17 -10.62
CA ILE A 80 -5.45 -7.53 -11.16
C ILE A 80 -5.73 -6.99 -12.55
N ASN A 81 -5.36 -5.73 -12.82
CA ASN A 81 -5.57 -5.09 -14.11
C ASN A 81 -4.51 -5.50 -15.13
N ALA A 82 -4.94 -5.63 -16.39
CA ALA A 82 -4.05 -5.70 -17.55
C ALA A 82 -4.76 -5.22 -18.82
N ALA A 83 -4.03 -4.53 -19.70
CA ALA A 83 -4.56 -3.92 -20.93
C ALA A 83 -4.65 -4.94 -22.08
N LYS A 84 -5.31 -6.09 -21.87
CA LYS A 84 -5.40 -7.18 -22.86
C LYS A 84 -6.56 -7.02 -23.86
N ASN A 85 -7.53 -6.16 -23.55
CA ASN A 85 -8.70 -5.91 -24.41
C ASN A 85 -9.44 -7.16 -24.91
N TYR A 86 -9.61 -8.17 -24.05
CA TYR A 86 -10.25 -9.45 -24.42
C TYR A 86 -11.73 -9.31 -24.76
N GLN A 87 -12.41 -8.32 -24.19
CA GLN A 87 -13.83 -8.03 -24.47
C GLN A 87 -14.01 -7.14 -25.70
N ASN A 88 -12.92 -6.65 -26.29
CA ASN A 88 -12.92 -5.69 -27.41
C ASN A 88 -13.80 -4.45 -27.12
N ASP A 89 -13.76 -3.97 -25.88
CA ASP A 89 -14.53 -2.81 -25.38
C ASP A 89 -13.72 -1.50 -25.41
N GLY A 90 -12.62 -1.49 -26.19
CA GLY A 90 -11.78 -0.33 -26.44
C GLY A 90 -10.71 -0.10 -25.37
N ASP A 91 -10.31 -1.13 -24.63
CA ASP A 91 -9.15 -1.05 -23.74
C ASP A 91 -7.83 -1.08 -24.52
N SER A 92 -6.81 -0.48 -23.97
CA SER A 92 -5.46 -0.43 -24.54
C SER A 92 -4.44 -0.03 -23.47
N ILE A 93 -3.14 -0.22 -23.80
CA ILE A 93 -2.04 0.26 -22.93
C ILE A 93 -2.18 1.76 -22.67
N PHE A 94 -2.45 2.55 -23.71
CA PHE A 94 -2.63 4.00 -23.57
C PHE A 94 -3.86 4.35 -22.71
N ARG A 95 -4.96 3.62 -22.87
CA ARG A 95 -6.15 3.85 -22.05
C ARG A 95 -5.92 3.50 -20.57
N LEU A 96 -5.25 2.38 -20.28
CA LEU A 96 -4.88 2.04 -18.89
C LEU A 96 -3.94 3.09 -18.30
N PHE A 97 -2.97 3.56 -19.07
CA PHE A 97 -2.08 4.65 -18.69
C PHE A 97 -2.86 5.93 -18.39
N PHE A 98 -3.72 6.38 -19.32
CA PHE A 98 -4.52 7.59 -19.16
C PHE A 98 -5.46 7.51 -17.95
N ASP A 99 -6.17 6.39 -17.80
CA ASP A 99 -7.08 6.17 -16.66
C ASP A 99 -6.31 6.20 -15.32
N THR A 100 -5.08 5.67 -15.30
CA THR A 100 -4.23 5.67 -14.10
C THR A 100 -3.74 7.08 -13.76
N ILE A 101 -3.26 7.84 -14.75
CA ILE A 101 -2.83 9.25 -14.55
C ILE A 101 -4.01 10.10 -14.08
N LYS A 102 -5.15 10.04 -14.79
CA LYS A 102 -6.35 10.81 -14.45
C LYS A 102 -6.94 10.36 -13.11
N GLY A 103 -7.01 9.06 -12.87
CA GLY A 103 -7.49 8.49 -11.62
C GLY A 103 -6.63 8.88 -10.41
N GLY A 104 -5.33 9.06 -10.62
CA GLY A 104 -4.34 9.54 -9.65
C GLY A 104 -4.23 11.06 -9.56
N ASP A 105 -5.16 11.80 -10.16
CA ASP A 105 -5.21 13.27 -10.16
C ASP A 105 -3.92 13.94 -10.67
N PHE A 106 -3.30 13.35 -11.70
CA PHE A 106 -2.10 13.91 -12.32
C PHE A 106 -0.98 14.19 -11.29
N ARG A 107 -0.77 13.26 -10.37
CA ARG A 107 0.30 13.32 -9.35
C ARG A 107 1.28 12.17 -9.46
N ALA A 108 1.42 11.60 -10.69
CA ALA A 108 2.37 10.54 -11.01
C ALA A 108 3.17 10.90 -12.27
N ARG A 109 4.33 10.27 -12.44
CA ARG A 109 5.20 10.42 -13.63
C ARG A 109 4.64 9.66 -14.81
N GLU A 110 4.43 10.32 -15.96
CA GLU A 110 3.89 9.68 -17.19
C GLU A 110 4.68 8.44 -17.61
N ALA A 111 6.00 8.53 -17.64
CA ALA A 111 6.85 7.43 -18.12
C ALA A 111 6.74 6.17 -17.24
N ASN A 112 6.66 6.36 -15.93
CA ASN A 112 6.53 5.25 -14.98
C ASN A 112 5.17 4.57 -15.12
N VAL A 113 4.09 5.36 -15.21
CA VAL A 113 2.72 4.84 -15.35
C VAL A 113 2.54 4.14 -16.71
N TYR A 114 3.12 4.70 -17.79
CA TYR A 114 3.05 4.06 -19.10
C TYR A 114 3.80 2.71 -19.09
N ARG A 115 5.00 2.66 -18.52
CA ARG A 115 5.75 1.42 -18.34
C ARG A 115 4.93 0.36 -17.59
N LEU A 116 4.26 0.75 -16.50
CA LEU A 116 3.40 -0.15 -15.73
C LEU A 116 2.26 -0.71 -16.60
N ALA A 117 1.58 0.14 -17.38
CA ALA A 117 0.52 -0.26 -18.29
C ALA A 117 1.05 -1.19 -19.41
N GLN A 118 2.22 -0.89 -19.96
CA GLN A 118 2.88 -1.69 -21.00
C GLN A 118 3.23 -3.10 -20.51
N ILE A 119 3.77 -3.22 -19.29
CA ILE A 119 4.17 -4.50 -18.69
C ILE A 119 2.95 -5.33 -18.25
N SER A 120 1.79 -4.71 -18.00
CA SER A 120 0.62 -5.36 -17.40
C SER A 120 0.20 -6.66 -18.12
N ASN A 121 0.31 -6.70 -19.44
CA ASN A 121 -0.05 -7.87 -20.24
C ASN A 121 0.88 -9.07 -19.97
N ALA A 122 2.18 -8.82 -19.87
CA ALA A 122 3.17 -9.84 -19.58
C ALA A 122 3.02 -10.41 -18.16
N ILE A 123 2.53 -9.61 -17.21
CA ILE A 123 2.25 -10.07 -15.82
C ILE A 123 1.19 -11.17 -15.83
N ILE A 124 0.09 -10.99 -16.56
CA ILE A 124 -0.98 -12.01 -16.63
C ILE A 124 -0.44 -13.29 -17.26
N ASP A 125 0.33 -13.18 -18.36
CA ASP A 125 0.92 -14.35 -19.02
C ASP A 125 1.88 -15.11 -18.10
N GLN A 126 2.71 -14.39 -17.34
CA GLN A 126 3.59 -14.97 -16.32
C GLN A 126 2.79 -15.69 -15.22
N CYS A 127 1.73 -15.08 -14.71
CA CYS A 127 0.91 -15.67 -13.66
C CYS A 127 0.16 -16.92 -14.15
N VAL A 128 -0.35 -16.92 -15.40
CA VAL A 128 -0.96 -18.10 -16.03
C VAL A 128 0.07 -19.22 -16.17
N ALA A 129 1.28 -18.90 -16.63
CA ALA A 129 2.37 -19.89 -16.75
C ALA A 129 2.78 -20.47 -15.39
N GLN A 130 2.61 -19.72 -14.29
CA GLN A 130 2.85 -20.19 -12.92
C GLN A 130 1.67 -20.99 -12.34
N GLY A 131 0.58 -21.17 -13.10
CA GLY A 131 -0.58 -21.95 -12.66
C GLY A 131 -1.57 -21.18 -11.80
N VAL A 132 -1.58 -19.84 -11.84
CA VAL A 132 -2.60 -19.05 -11.15
C VAL A 132 -3.97 -19.35 -11.77
N PRO A 133 -4.98 -19.81 -10.99
CA PRO A 133 -6.27 -20.25 -11.48
C PRO A 133 -7.22 -19.05 -11.67
N PHE A 134 -6.92 -18.19 -12.64
CA PHE A 134 -7.85 -17.15 -13.02
C PHE A 134 -9.20 -17.72 -13.48
N ALA A 135 -10.27 -16.97 -13.23
CA ALA A 135 -11.58 -17.31 -13.77
C ALA A 135 -11.52 -17.40 -15.31
N ARG A 136 -12.29 -18.35 -15.84
CA ARG A 136 -12.41 -18.58 -17.28
C ARG A 136 -13.87 -18.57 -17.69
N ASP A 137 -14.11 -18.15 -18.93
CA ASP A 137 -15.41 -18.24 -19.56
C ASP A 137 -15.71 -19.69 -20.02
N TYR A 138 -16.90 -19.89 -20.59
CA TYR A 138 -17.32 -21.20 -21.06
C TYR A 138 -16.41 -21.78 -22.18
N ALA A 139 -15.78 -20.90 -22.98
CA ALA A 139 -14.86 -21.31 -24.04
C ALA A 139 -13.43 -21.58 -23.52
N GLY A 140 -13.18 -21.37 -22.22
CA GLY A 140 -11.89 -21.60 -21.58
C GLY A 140 -10.93 -20.41 -21.66
N TYR A 141 -11.34 -19.27 -22.20
CA TYR A 141 -10.55 -18.05 -22.18
C TYR A 141 -10.56 -17.38 -20.81
N LEU A 142 -9.54 -16.60 -20.50
CA LEU A 142 -9.49 -15.84 -19.25
C LEU A 142 -10.63 -14.82 -19.20
N GLU A 143 -11.42 -14.90 -18.13
CA GLU A 143 -12.50 -13.96 -17.88
C GLU A 143 -11.96 -12.68 -17.27
N ASN A 144 -12.48 -11.53 -17.71
CA ASN A 144 -12.19 -10.23 -17.13
C ASN A 144 -13.47 -9.42 -16.96
N ARG A 145 -13.38 -8.38 -16.12
CA ARG A 145 -14.54 -7.52 -15.79
C ARG A 145 -14.10 -6.08 -15.59
N SER A 146 -15.06 -5.16 -15.62
CA SER A 146 -14.86 -3.80 -15.12
C SER A 146 -14.77 -3.82 -13.59
N PHE A 147 -13.97 -2.92 -13.02
CA PHE A 147 -13.73 -2.87 -11.59
C PHE A 147 -13.29 -1.47 -11.15
N GLY A 148 -13.83 -1.00 -10.01
CA GLY A 148 -13.31 0.18 -9.32
C GLY A 148 -13.29 1.48 -10.14
N GLY A 149 -14.38 1.80 -10.84
CA GLY A 149 -14.52 3.03 -11.64
C GLY A 149 -13.97 2.93 -13.06
N ALA A 150 -13.43 1.78 -13.49
CA ALA A 150 -13.07 1.53 -14.87
C ALA A 150 -14.30 1.22 -15.71
N GLN A 151 -14.43 1.88 -16.86
CA GLN A 151 -15.54 1.66 -17.80
C GLN A 151 -15.28 0.52 -18.80
N VAL A 152 -14.10 -0.11 -18.72
CA VAL A 152 -13.69 -1.22 -19.58
C VAL A 152 -13.34 -2.45 -18.75
N SER A 153 -13.45 -3.62 -19.39
CA SER A 153 -13.22 -4.91 -18.76
C SER A 153 -11.73 -5.27 -18.84
N ARG A 154 -10.95 -4.90 -17.82
CA ARG A 154 -9.51 -5.14 -17.76
C ARG A 154 -9.04 -5.89 -16.51
N THR A 155 -9.95 -6.20 -15.58
CA THR A 155 -9.58 -6.82 -14.31
C THR A 155 -9.74 -8.33 -14.39
N PHE A 156 -8.63 -9.05 -14.32
CA PHE A 156 -8.55 -10.50 -14.20
C PHE A 156 -8.67 -10.92 -12.73
N PHE A 157 -9.32 -12.02 -12.43
CA PHE A 157 -9.65 -12.38 -11.05
C PHE A 157 -9.73 -13.89 -10.81
N ALA A 158 -9.57 -14.28 -9.56
CA ALA A 158 -9.76 -15.65 -9.05
C ALA A 158 -10.83 -15.61 -7.94
N ARG A 159 -12.04 -15.19 -8.28
CA ARG A 159 -13.29 -15.20 -7.49
C ARG A 159 -13.09 -14.98 -5.98
N GLY A 160 -12.67 -13.78 -5.58
CA GLY A 160 -12.46 -13.38 -4.19
C GLY A 160 -11.14 -13.84 -3.56
N GLN A 161 -10.30 -14.58 -4.28
CA GLN A 161 -9.02 -15.10 -3.81
C GLN A 161 -7.82 -14.64 -4.65
N THR A 162 -7.96 -13.58 -5.43
CA THR A 162 -6.95 -13.18 -6.43
C THR A 162 -5.58 -12.96 -5.79
N GLY A 163 -5.50 -12.21 -4.71
CA GLY A 163 -4.22 -11.95 -4.02
C GLY A 163 -3.59 -13.22 -3.45
N GLN A 164 -4.40 -14.12 -2.89
CA GLN A 164 -3.93 -15.42 -2.40
C GLN A 164 -3.33 -16.25 -3.52
N GLN A 165 -4.02 -16.37 -4.65
CA GLN A 165 -3.57 -17.21 -5.76
C GLN A 165 -2.31 -16.64 -6.43
N LEU A 166 -2.23 -15.31 -6.60
CA LEU A 166 -1.03 -14.63 -7.11
C LEU A 166 0.15 -14.81 -6.16
N LEU A 167 -0.08 -14.67 -4.84
CA LEU A 167 0.99 -14.87 -3.85
C LEU A 167 1.48 -16.32 -3.83
N LEU A 168 0.59 -17.29 -3.97
CA LEU A 168 0.99 -18.71 -4.08
C LEU A 168 1.82 -18.97 -5.34
N GLY A 169 1.50 -18.34 -6.48
CA GLY A 169 2.31 -18.41 -7.70
C GLY A 169 3.73 -17.84 -7.48
N ALA A 170 3.84 -16.67 -6.88
CA ALA A 170 5.14 -16.06 -6.55
C ALA A 170 5.90 -16.87 -5.50
N TYR A 171 5.22 -17.39 -4.48
CA TYR A 171 5.80 -18.26 -3.47
C TYR A 171 6.34 -19.58 -4.06
N GLN A 172 5.63 -20.16 -5.00
CA GLN A 172 6.09 -21.37 -5.69
C GLN A 172 7.37 -21.10 -6.50
N ALA A 173 7.42 -19.97 -7.21
CA ALA A 173 8.63 -19.54 -7.93
C ALA A 173 9.81 -19.33 -6.96
N LEU A 174 9.57 -18.63 -5.84
CA LEU A 174 10.55 -18.44 -4.77
C LEU A 174 11.04 -19.77 -4.19
N SER A 175 10.12 -20.69 -3.88
CA SER A 175 10.44 -22.00 -3.29
C SER A 175 11.32 -22.85 -4.18
N ARG A 176 11.14 -22.78 -5.52
CA ARG A 176 12.05 -23.44 -6.47
C ARG A 176 13.50 -22.92 -6.34
N GLN A 177 13.67 -21.62 -6.15
CA GLN A 177 15.00 -21.01 -5.99
C GLN A 177 15.62 -21.30 -4.62
N VAL A 178 14.78 -21.46 -3.58
CA VAL A 178 15.24 -21.94 -2.27
C VAL A 178 15.73 -23.40 -2.39
N ALA A 179 14.98 -24.27 -3.06
CA ALA A 179 15.39 -25.65 -3.29
C ALA A 179 16.65 -25.76 -4.16
N ALA A 180 16.85 -24.86 -5.11
CA ALA A 180 18.07 -24.76 -5.94
C ALA A 180 19.27 -24.17 -5.18
N GLY A 181 19.08 -23.61 -3.98
CA GLY A 181 20.15 -23.03 -3.17
C GLY A 181 20.61 -21.62 -3.59
N SER A 182 19.89 -20.97 -4.54
CA SER A 182 20.18 -19.59 -4.95
C SER A 182 19.55 -18.55 -4.03
N VAL A 183 18.48 -18.91 -3.31
CA VAL A 183 17.79 -18.06 -2.34
C VAL A 183 17.79 -18.69 -0.95
N THR A 184 18.13 -17.90 0.06
CA THR A 184 17.95 -18.26 1.48
C THR A 184 16.84 -17.39 2.07
N VAL A 185 15.84 -18.01 2.71
CA VAL A 185 14.74 -17.28 3.37
C VAL A 185 14.97 -17.27 4.88
N PHE A 186 14.90 -16.09 5.47
CA PHE A 186 14.97 -15.83 6.91
C PHE A 186 13.57 -15.46 7.43
N PRO A 187 12.76 -16.44 7.88
CA PRO A 187 11.43 -16.15 8.43
C PRO A 187 11.54 -15.56 9.84
N ARG A 188 10.47 -14.91 10.29
CA ARG A 188 10.39 -14.26 11.61
C ARG A 188 11.60 -13.35 11.90
N THR A 189 12.02 -12.61 10.89
CA THR A 189 13.16 -11.72 10.97
C THR A 189 12.74 -10.31 10.56
N GLU A 190 12.97 -9.35 11.46
CA GLU A 190 12.65 -7.95 11.30
C GLU A 190 13.88 -7.12 10.94
N MET A 191 13.81 -6.31 9.89
CA MET A 191 14.84 -5.33 9.59
C MET A 191 14.69 -4.13 10.53
N LEU A 192 15.78 -3.80 11.25
CA LEU A 192 15.82 -2.68 12.19
C LEU A 192 16.72 -1.53 11.75
N ASP A 193 17.65 -1.77 10.82
CA ASP A 193 18.50 -0.70 10.30
C ASP A 193 19.03 -1.02 8.90
N LEU A 194 19.33 0.03 8.14
CA LEU A 194 20.05 -0.01 6.87
C LEU A 194 21.51 0.34 7.13
N VAL A 195 22.44 -0.50 6.66
CA VAL A 195 23.87 -0.25 6.83
C VAL A 195 24.45 0.37 5.57
N LEU A 196 25.02 1.57 5.74
CA LEU A 196 25.69 2.30 4.68
C LEU A 196 27.21 2.21 4.86
N VAL A 197 27.91 2.03 3.74
CA VAL A 197 29.35 2.19 3.64
C VAL A 197 29.63 3.13 2.47
N ASP A 198 30.36 4.20 2.70
CA ASP A 198 30.66 5.24 1.72
C ASP A 198 29.38 5.79 1.01
N GLY A 199 28.29 5.93 1.76
CA GLY A 199 27.01 6.43 1.26
C GLY A 199 26.18 5.42 0.46
N GLN A 200 26.66 4.19 0.28
CA GLN A 200 25.97 3.13 -0.45
C GLN A 200 25.36 2.09 0.52
N ALA A 201 24.19 1.57 0.15
CA ALA A 201 23.55 0.49 0.89
C ALA A 201 24.35 -0.82 0.72
N LYS A 202 24.91 -1.35 1.81
CA LYS A 202 25.75 -2.55 1.82
C LYS A 202 25.24 -3.65 2.72
N GLY A 203 24.09 -3.48 3.34
CA GLY A 203 23.46 -4.52 4.14
C GLY A 203 22.43 -3.98 5.12
N ILE A 204 22.03 -4.85 6.03
CA ILE A 204 21.00 -4.57 7.02
C ILE A 204 21.38 -5.15 8.39
N THR A 205 20.83 -4.54 9.44
CA THR A 205 20.78 -5.09 10.79
C THR A 205 19.36 -5.57 11.08
N VAL A 206 19.27 -6.80 11.58
CA VAL A 206 17.98 -7.49 11.79
C VAL A 206 17.87 -8.04 13.20
N ARG A 207 16.61 -8.27 13.63
CA ARG A 207 16.29 -9.04 14.83
C ARG A 207 15.59 -10.34 14.44
N ASP A 208 16.07 -11.46 14.93
CA ASP A 208 15.31 -12.70 14.96
C ASP A 208 14.21 -12.59 16.02
N LEU A 209 12.96 -12.70 15.61
CA LEU A 209 11.80 -12.44 16.48
C LEU A 209 11.53 -13.58 17.49
N ILE A 210 12.17 -14.75 17.31
CA ILE A 210 12.04 -15.88 18.24
C ILE A 210 13.05 -15.76 19.38
N SER A 211 14.31 -15.54 19.03
CA SER A 211 15.41 -15.51 20.00
C SER A 211 15.73 -14.10 20.52
N GLY A 212 15.25 -13.06 19.86
CA GLY A 212 15.62 -11.67 20.12
C GLY A 212 17.04 -11.30 19.63
N LYS A 213 17.77 -12.24 19.03
CA LYS A 213 19.15 -12.02 18.58
C LYS A 213 19.22 -10.96 17.48
N ILE A 214 20.11 -9.98 17.67
CA ILE A 214 20.44 -8.97 16.65
C ILE A 214 21.65 -9.47 15.84
N SER A 215 21.53 -9.46 14.53
CA SER A 215 22.58 -9.85 13.59
C SER A 215 22.64 -8.91 12.38
N CYS A 216 23.79 -8.94 11.69
CA CYS A 216 24.02 -8.13 10.50
C CYS A 216 24.22 -9.01 9.27
N HIS A 217 23.71 -8.56 8.13
CA HIS A 217 23.85 -9.24 6.85
C HIS A 217 24.36 -8.25 5.81
N ALA A 218 25.49 -8.60 5.17
CA ALA A 218 26.09 -7.79 4.12
C ALA A 218 25.63 -8.26 2.73
N ALA A 219 25.52 -7.32 1.80
CA ALA A 219 25.18 -7.57 0.40
C ALA A 219 25.71 -6.46 -0.51
N ASP A 220 25.72 -6.73 -1.81
CA ASP A 220 26.11 -5.75 -2.84
C ASP A 220 24.98 -4.75 -3.16
N ALA A 221 23.72 -5.15 -2.92
CA ALA A 221 22.53 -4.31 -3.03
C ALA A 221 21.45 -4.74 -2.04
N VAL A 222 20.59 -3.79 -1.64
CA VAL A 222 19.44 -4.01 -0.76
C VAL A 222 18.15 -3.62 -1.48
N VAL A 223 17.16 -4.49 -1.41
CA VAL A 223 15.81 -4.28 -1.99
C VAL A 223 14.80 -4.27 -0.85
N LEU A 224 14.04 -3.18 -0.70
CA LEU A 224 12.91 -3.08 0.20
C LEU A 224 11.61 -3.35 -0.55
N ALA A 225 10.84 -4.33 -0.09
CA ALA A 225 9.52 -4.70 -0.61
C ALA A 225 8.55 -4.94 0.56
N THR A 226 8.56 -4.04 1.52
CA THR A 226 7.94 -4.19 2.85
C THR A 226 6.48 -3.79 2.90
N GLY A 227 5.91 -3.33 1.78
CA GLY A 227 4.51 -2.89 1.71
C GLY A 227 4.30 -1.51 2.33
N GLY A 228 3.02 -1.19 2.56
CA GLY A 228 2.60 0.14 2.99
C GLY A 228 2.60 0.37 4.50
N TYR A 229 2.21 1.58 4.89
CA TYR A 229 2.32 2.10 6.25
C TYR A 229 0.98 2.49 6.91
N VAL A 230 -0.17 2.16 6.30
CA VAL A 230 -1.47 2.63 6.82
C VAL A 230 -1.84 2.10 8.22
N ASN A 231 -1.06 1.18 8.79
CA ASN A 231 -1.19 0.81 10.20
C ASN A 231 -0.82 1.94 11.17
N VAL A 232 -0.29 3.08 10.70
CA VAL A 232 -0.16 4.30 11.50
C VAL A 232 -1.53 4.79 12.03
N PHE A 233 -2.62 4.44 11.37
CA PHE A 233 -4.00 4.70 11.82
C PHE A 233 -4.51 3.71 12.89
N ASN A 234 -3.66 2.85 13.41
CA ASN A 234 -3.94 1.75 14.33
C ASN A 234 -4.82 0.67 13.69
N LEU A 235 -6.08 0.99 13.35
CA LEU A 235 -6.97 0.06 12.65
C LEU A 235 -6.96 0.35 11.13
N SER A 236 -6.64 -0.66 10.37
CA SER A 236 -6.61 -0.62 8.90
C SER A 236 -6.94 -2.00 8.32
N THR A 237 -7.00 -2.10 7.00
CA THR A 237 -7.16 -3.38 6.32
C THR A 237 -5.85 -4.14 6.17
N ASN A 238 -4.71 -3.52 6.50
CA ASN A 238 -3.40 -4.15 6.34
C ASN A 238 -3.13 -5.24 7.37
N ALA A 239 -2.32 -6.21 7.01
CA ALA A 239 -1.79 -7.19 7.96
C ALA A 239 -0.96 -6.47 9.03
N MET A 240 -0.98 -7.00 10.25
CA MET A 240 -0.26 -6.38 11.39
C MET A 240 1.25 -6.24 11.17
N GLY A 241 1.84 -7.09 10.34
CA GLY A 241 3.26 -6.99 9.98
C GLY A 241 3.60 -5.88 8.98
N CYS A 242 2.60 -5.23 8.36
CA CYS A 242 2.84 -4.04 7.54
C CYS A 242 3.15 -2.85 8.45
N SER A 243 4.38 -2.37 8.38
CA SER A 243 4.84 -1.25 9.18
C SER A 243 5.75 -0.34 8.37
N VAL A 244 5.92 0.88 8.84
CA VAL A 244 6.84 1.84 8.21
C VAL A 244 8.31 1.58 8.59
N THR A 245 8.59 0.68 9.55
CA THR A 245 9.90 0.56 10.20
C THR A 245 11.06 0.49 9.22
N ALA A 246 11.09 -0.46 8.29
CA ALA A 246 12.21 -0.58 7.35
C ALA A 246 12.36 0.68 6.47
N ALA A 247 11.26 1.19 5.92
CA ALA A 247 11.27 2.42 5.12
C ALA A 247 11.67 3.65 5.96
N TRP A 248 11.18 3.74 7.20
CA TRP A 248 11.51 4.83 8.10
C TRP A 248 12.99 4.81 8.51
N ARG A 249 13.55 3.63 8.79
CA ARG A 249 14.99 3.47 9.09
C ARG A 249 15.85 3.85 7.90
N ALA A 250 15.46 3.46 6.69
CA ALA A 250 16.13 3.92 5.47
C ALA A 250 16.01 5.45 5.28
N HIS A 251 14.85 6.04 5.59
CA HIS A 251 14.65 7.49 5.57
C HIS A 251 15.60 8.21 6.53
N LYS A 252 15.74 7.72 7.75
CA LYS A 252 16.70 8.27 8.73
C LYS A 252 18.17 8.17 8.28
N LYS A 253 18.50 7.23 7.38
CA LYS A 253 19.84 7.10 6.79
C LYS A 253 20.03 7.95 5.51
N GLY A 254 19.00 8.69 5.08
CA GLY A 254 19.07 9.64 3.96
C GLY A 254 18.25 9.27 2.72
N ALA A 255 17.48 8.18 2.75
CA ALA A 255 16.50 7.92 1.70
C ALA A 255 15.35 8.94 1.79
N PHE A 256 14.99 9.57 0.68
CA PHE A 256 13.89 10.52 0.69
C PHE A 256 12.55 9.79 0.78
N PHE A 257 11.60 10.38 1.54
CA PHE A 257 10.23 9.88 1.66
C PHE A 257 9.30 10.75 0.81
N ALA A 258 8.59 10.14 -0.12
CA ALA A 258 7.80 10.88 -1.10
C ALA A 258 6.29 10.78 -0.82
N ASN A 259 5.59 11.91 -0.93
CA ASN A 259 4.13 12.03 -0.84
C ASN A 259 3.50 11.25 0.34
N PRO A 260 4.02 11.34 1.58
CA PRO A 260 3.52 10.52 2.70
C PRO A 260 2.03 10.73 3.00
N CYS A 261 1.46 11.87 2.64
CA CYS A 261 0.05 12.18 2.86
C CYS A 261 -0.90 11.51 1.86
N PHE A 262 -0.40 10.86 0.80
CA PHE A 262 -1.23 10.16 -0.17
C PHE A 262 -1.58 8.76 0.36
N THR A 263 -2.69 8.68 1.07
CA THR A 263 -3.25 7.44 1.62
C THR A 263 -4.63 7.18 1.04
N GLN A 264 -4.91 5.93 0.71
CA GLN A 264 -6.21 5.51 0.17
C GLN A 264 -7.06 4.89 1.26
N ILE A 265 -8.31 5.34 1.33
CA ILE A 265 -9.35 4.76 2.16
C ILE A 265 -10.22 3.84 1.31
N HIS A 266 -10.58 2.68 1.84
CA HIS A 266 -11.46 1.73 1.16
C HIS A 266 -12.88 1.82 1.71
N PRO A 267 -13.92 2.02 0.87
CA PRO A 267 -15.27 2.31 1.32
C PRO A 267 -16.03 1.09 1.87
N THR A 268 -15.61 -0.14 1.54
CA THR A 268 -16.36 -1.37 1.83
C THR A 268 -15.64 -2.27 2.83
N CYS A 269 -15.46 -1.80 4.07
CA CYS A 269 -14.90 -2.63 5.13
C CYS A 269 -15.96 -2.93 6.18
N ILE A 270 -15.84 -4.08 6.86
CA ILE A 270 -16.69 -4.39 8.01
C ILE A 270 -16.36 -3.38 9.11
N PRO A 271 -17.36 -2.70 9.71
CA PRO A 271 -17.11 -1.73 10.79
C PRO A 271 -16.44 -2.36 12.00
N VAL A 272 -15.84 -1.53 12.84
CA VAL A 272 -15.28 -1.95 14.13
C VAL A 272 -16.36 -2.62 14.98
N THR A 273 -16.07 -3.82 15.50
CA THR A 273 -17.00 -4.62 16.30
C THR A 273 -16.66 -4.67 17.78
N GLY A 274 -15.48 -4.18 18.20
CA GLY A 274 -15.08 -4.16 19.61
C GLY A 274 -13.69 -3.59 19.87
N ASP A 275 -13.39 -3.33 21.13
CA ASP A 275 -12.17 -2.62 21.58
C ASP A 275 -10.87 -3.42 21.40
N HIS A 276 -10.96 -4.73 21.21
CA HIS A 276 -9.79 -5.61 21.05
C HIS A 276 -9.50 -5.98 19.60
N GLN A 277 -10.22 -5.39 18.64
CA GLN A 277 -10.00 -5.62 17.22
C GLN A 277 -8.64 -5.07 16.78
N SER A 278 -7.86 -5.88 16.11
CA SER A 278 -6.51 -5.53 15.66
C SER A 278 -6.40 -5.24 14.17
N LYS A 279 -7.47 -5.48 13.41
CA LYS A 279 -7.52 -5.33 11.96
C LYS A 279 -8.95 -5.14 11.49
N LEU A 280 -9.15 -4.34 10.45
CA LEU A 280 -10.43 -4.22 9.75
C LEU A 280 -10.50 -5.19 8.57
N THR A 281 -11.64 -5.85 8.40
CA THR A 281 -11.82 -6.80 7.31
C THR A 281 -12.32 -6.07 6.08
N LEU A 282 -11.54 -6.16 5.01
CA LEU A 282 -11.90 -5.69 3.69
C LEU A 282 -12.97 -6.58 3.07
N MET A 283 -14.04 -5.99 2.58
CA MET A 283 -14.99 -6.61 1.66
C MET A 283 -14.70 -6.15 0.23
N SER A 284 -14.79 -7.07 -0.72
CA SER A 284 -14.48 -6.75 -2.12
C SER A 284 -15.36 -5.61 -2.64
N GLU A 285 -14.74 -4.65 -3.31
CA GLU A 285 -15.45 -3.53 -3.94
C GLU A 285 -16.44 -4.00 -5.02
N SER A 286 -16.25 -5.20 -5.58
CA SER A 286 -17.18 -5.79 -6.55
C SER A 286 -18.61 -5.97 -6.00
N LEU A 287 -18.78 -6.00 -4.68
CA LEU A 287 -20.10 -6.02 -4.04
C LEU A 287 -20.95 -4.81 -4.43
N ARG A 288 -20.33 -3.66 -4.74
CA ARG A 288 -21.02 -2.45 -5.16
C ARG A 288 -21.59 -2.52 -6.58
N ASN A 289 -21.22 -3.54 -7.36
CA ASN A 289 -21.77 -3.73 -8.72
C ASN A 289 -23.26 -4.13 -8.68
N ASP A 290 -23.64 -4.90 -7.68
CA ASP A 290 -25.03 -5.38 -7.52
C ASP A 290 -25.66 -4.91 -6.20
N GLY A 291 -24.88 -4.46 -5.23
CA GLY A 291 -25.38 -3.93 -3.95
C GLY A 291 -25.60 -2.41 -4.01
N ARG A 292 -26.70 -1.94 -3.38
CA ARG A 292 -27.03 -0.52 -3.24
C ARG A 292 -26.68 0.00 -1.86
N ILE A 293 -26.08 1.20 -1.82
CA ILE A 293 -25.64 1.81 -0.56
C ILE A 293 -26.64 2.86 -0.09
N TRP A 294 -27.08 2.74 1.16
CA TRP A 294 -28.03 3.68 1.74
C TRP A 294 -27.88 3.86 3.25
N VAL A 295 -28.48 4.94 3.76
CA VAL A 295 -28.69 5.20 5.20
C VAL A 295 -30.16 5.58 5.45
N PRO A 296 -30.69 5.45 6.69
CA PRO A 296 -32.02 6.00 7.01
C PRO A 296 -32.06 7.51 6.78
N LYS A 297 -33.20 8.05 6.30
CA LYS A 297 -33.41 9.51 6.23
C LYS A 297 -33.59 10.18 7.58
N LYS A 298 -33.81 9.41 8.63
CA LYS A 298 -33.94 9.89 10.00
C LYS A 298 -32.63 9.69 10.77
N ALA A 299 -32.05 10.76 11.27
CA ALA A 299 -30.87 10.68 12.10
C ALA A 299 -31.14 9.87 13.39
N GLY A 300 -30.18 9.02 13.77
CA GLY A 300 -30.28 8.17 14.95
C GLY A 300 -31.34 7.07 14.87
N ASP A 301 -31.76 6.66 13.68
CA ASP A 301 -32.73 5.58 13.48
C ASP A 301 -32.13 4.24 13.95
N LYS A 302 -32.81 3.58 14.89
CA LYS A 302 -32.41 2.30 15.47
C LYS A 302 -33.26 1.11 15.01
N ARG A 303 -34.21 1.34 14.07
CA ARG A 303 -35.01 0.25 13.51
C ARG A 303 -34.11 -0.74 12.79
N ARG A 304 -34.56 -2.00 12.70
CA ARG A 304 -33.89 -2.99 11.86
C ARG A 304 -34.02 -2.57 10.37
N PRO A 305 -33.04 -2.85 9.51
CA PRO A 305 -33.05 -2.40 8.11
C PRO A 305 -34.32 -2.81 7.35
N GLN A 306 -34.86 -4.00 7.61
CA GLN A 306 -36.09 -4.50 7.00
C GLN A 306 -37.35 -3.75 7.47
N ASP A 307 -37.31 -3.05 8.59
CA ASP A 307 -38.43 -2.28 9.14
C ASP A 307 -38.40 -0.81 8.62
N ILE A 308 -37.41 -0.44 7.82
CA ILE A 308 -37.26 0.89 7.20
C ILE A 308 -37.76 0.81 5.75
N PRO A 309 -38.92 1.43 5.44
CA PRO A 309 -39.50 1.39 4.09
C PRO A 309 -38.61 2.15 3.09
N GLU A 310 -38.74 1.80 1.81
CA GLU A 310 -37.95 2.36 0.70
C GLU A 310 -37.94 3.89 0.64
N ASN A 311 -39.10 4.51 0.86
CA ASN A 311 -39.24 5.97 0.85
C ASN A 311 -38.55 6.68 2.04
N GLU A 312 -38.13 5.96 3.07
CA GLU A 312 -37.36 6.46 4.22
C GLU A 312 -35.86 6.14 4.11
N ARG A 313 -35.40 5.56 3.00
CA ARG A 313 -33.99 5.28 2.71
C ARG A 313 -33.39 6.42 1.88
N ASP A 314 -32.17 6.84 2.20
CA ASP A 314 -31.36 7.77 1.41
C ASP A 314 -30.24 7.02 0.69
N TYR A 315 -30.37 6.84 -0.60
CA TYR A 315 -29.34 6.31 -1.49
C TYR A 315 -28.37 7.44 -1.88
N TYR A 316 -27.64 7.94 -0.91
CA TYR A 316 -26.88 9.18 -0.97
C TYR A 316 -25.83 9.22 -2.09
N LEU A 317 -25.21 8.08 -2.47
CA LEU A 317 -24.28 8.03 -3.61
C LEU A 317 -25.02 8.20 -4.94
N GLU A 318 -26.16 7.53 -5.13
CA GLU A 318 -26.98 7.66 -6.34
C GLU A 318 -27.54 9.08 -6.48
N ARG A 319 -27.89 9.71 -5.37
CA ARG A 319 -28.40 11.09 -5.34
C ARG A 319 -27.29 12.12 -5.62
N LYS A 320 -26.09 11.96 -5.00
CA LYS A 320 -25.00 12.92 -5.15
C LYS A 320 -24.23 12.75 -6.47
N TYR A 321 -24.12 11.53 -6.97
CA TYR A 321 -23.32 11.15 -8.13
C TYR A 321 -24.13 10.28 -9.12
N PRO A 322 -25.13 10.84 -9.80
CA PRO A 322 -26.07 10.07 -10.64
C PRO A 322 -25.40 9.27 -11.75
N SER A 323 -24.27 9.77 -12.30
CA SER A 323 -23.54 9.11 -13.39
C SER A 323 -22.82 7.83 -12.97
N PHE A 324 -22.44 7.70 -11.71
CA PHE A 324 -21.66 6.56 -11.18
C PHE A 324 -22.40 5.81 -10.07
N GLY A 325 -23.28 6.47 -9.33
CA GLY A 325 -24.03 5.88 -8.23
C GLY A 325 -23.14 5.15 -7.24
N ASN A 326 -23.48 3.90 -6.97
CA ASN A 326 -22.71 3.05 -6.05
C ASN A 326 -21.28 2.72 -6.53
N LEU A 327 -20.95 2.98 -7.80
CA LEU A 327 -19.63 2.75 -8.40
C LEU A 327 -18.72 3.99 -8.34
N ALA A 328 -19.12 5.04 -7.62
CA ALA A 328 -18.29 6.21 -7.38
C ALA A 328 -16.88 5.79 -6.87
N PRO A 329 -15.79 6.47 -7.28
CA PRO A 329 -14.43 6.17 -6.84
C PRO A 329 -14.27 6.06 -5.32
N ARG A 330 -13.24 5.34 -4.88
CA ARG A 330 -13.03 5.02 -3.46
C ARG A 330 -12.94 6.23 -2.56
N ASP A 331 -12.21 7.25 -2.99
CA ASP A 331 -12.03 8.51 -2.27
C ASP A 331 -13.37 9.22 -2.06
N ILE A 332 -14.19 9.29 -3.09
CA ILE A 332 -15.53 9.91 -3.07
C ILE A 332 -16.49 9.09 -2.21
N ALA A 333 -16.61 7.79 -2.47
CA ALA A 333 -17.51 6.92 -1.73
C ALA A 333 -17.18 6.87 -0.23
N SER A 334 -15.88 6.88 0.12
CA SER A 334 -15.43 6.89 1.51
C SER A 334 -15.76 8.20 2.23
N ARG A 335 -15.51 9.35 1.60
CA ARG A 335 -15.87 10.66 2.18
C ARG A 335 -17.38 10.80 2.36
N ALA A 336 -18.17 10.42 1.35
CA ALA A 336 -19.61 10.48 1.43
C ALA A 336 -20.19 9.58 2.55
N ALA A 337 -19.61 8.40 2.76
CA ALA A 337 -20.01 7.51 3.85
C ALA A 337 -19.67 8.13 5.23
N LYS A 338 -18.46 8.71 5.40
CA LYS A 338 -18.09 9.39 6.65
C LYS A 338 -18.99 10.58 6.90
N GLU A 339 -19.25 11.41 5.90
CA GLU A 339 -20.11 12.60 5.99
C GLU A 339 -21.52 12.27 6.50
N VAL A 340 -22.18 11.25 5.94
CA VAL A 340 -23.52 10.87 6.40
C VAL A 340 -23.49 10.26 7.82
N CYS A 341 -22.42 9.56 8.19
CA CYS A 341 -22.27 9.04 9.55
C CYS A 341 -22.03 10.15 10.56
N ASP A 342 -21.15 11.11 10.25
CA ASP A 342 -20.85 12.27 11.12
C ASP A 342 -22.08 13.18 11.28
N ALA A 343 -22.92 13.26 10.25
CA ALA A 343 -24.22 13.97 10.32
C ALA A 343 -25.30 13.21 11.13
N GLY A 344 -24.98 12.04 11.69
CA GLY A 344 -25.86 11.27 12.57
C GLY A 344 -26.80 10.28 11.87
N TYR A 345 -26.64 10.06 10.57
CA TYR A 345 -27.45 9.08 9.80
C TYR A 345 -26.82 7.68 9.77
N GLY A 346 -25.63 7.52 10.34
CA GLY A 346 -24.92 6.26 10.39
C GLY A 346 -25.66 5.18 11.17
N VAL A 347 -25.44 3.93 10.80
CA VAL A 347 -26.07 2.75 11.38
C VAL A 347 -25.10 1.87 12.14
N GLY A 348 -25.62 0.92 12.92
CA GLY A 348 -24.85 0.01 13.74
C GLY A 348 -24.29 0.63 15.01
N PRO A 349 -23.45 -0.11 15.77
CA PRO A 349 -22.84 0.37 17.01
C PRO A 349 -22.04 1.65 16.76
N GLY A 350 -22.31 2.69 17.56
CA GLY A 350 -21.62 3.99 17.44
C GLY A 350 -21.99 4.81 16.20
N GLY A 351 -22.95 4.37 15.36
CA GLY A 351 -23.34 5.10 14.15
C GLY A 351 -22.26 5.16 13.06
N ARG A 352 -21.28 4.28 13.11
CA ARG A 352 -20.16 4.21 12.18
C ARG A 352 -20.37 3.06 11.18
N GLY A 353 -21.41 3.18 10.37
CA GLY A 353 -21.73 2.23 9.32
C GLY A 353 -22.76 2.77 8.34
N VAL A 354 -22.78 2.26 7.13
CA VAL A 354 -23.82 2.45 6.14
C VAL A 354 -24.27 1.07 5.64
N TYR A 355 -25.48 0.96 5.12
CA TYR A 355 -25.98 -0.30 4.58
C TYR A 355 -25.50 -0.51 3.13
N LEU A 356 -25.11 -1.75 2.81
CA LEU A 356 -24.90 -2.27 1.46
C LEU A 356 -25.92 -3.39 1.24
N ASP A 357 -26.91 -3.14 0.42
CA ASP A 357 -28.16 -3.90 0.31
C ASP A 357 -28.24 -4.65 -1.02
N PHE A 358 -28.48 -5.95 -0.98
CA PHE A 358 -28.63 -6.82 -2.13
C PHE A 358 -30.07 -7.20 -2.42
N GLY A 359 -31.05 -6.70 -1.65
CA GLY A 359 -32.47 -7.07 -1.81
C GLY A 359 -32.96 -6.94 -3.24
N ASP A 360 -32.78 -5.78 -3.86
CA ASP A 360 -33.19 -5.52 -5.26
C ASP A 360 -32.51 -6.47 -6.26
N SER A 361 -31.24 -6.75 -6.05
CA SER A 361 -30.48 -7.64 -6.95
C SER A 361 -30.85 -9.11 -6.79
N ILE A 362 -31.17 -9.54 -5.58
CA ILE A 362 -31.67 -10.90 -5.31
C ILE A 362 -33.06 -11.07 -5.95
N GLU A 363 -33.94 -10.07 -5.81
CA GLU A 363 -35.26 -10.11 -6.44
C GLU A 363 -35.17 -10.15 -7.98
N ARG A 364 -34.29 -9.34 -8.57
CA ARG A 364 -34.15 -9.20 -10.03
C ARG A 364 -33.39 -10.36 -10.69
N LEU A 365 -32.28 -10.83 -10.06
CA LEU A 365 -31.36 -11.81 -10.66
C LEU A 365 -31.51 -13.23 -10.12
N GLY A 366 -32.20 -13.37 -8.98
CA GLY A 366 -32.30 -14.61 -8.21
C GLY A 366 -31.11 -14.82 -7.26
N GLU A 367 -31.39 -15.47 -6.13
CA GLU A 367 -30.38 -15.77 -5.09
C GLU A 367 -29.22 -16.62 -5.64
N ASP A 368 -29.49 -17.59 -6.50
CA ASP A 368 -28.47 -18.47 -7.08
C ASP A 368 -27.43 -17.68 -7.89
N THR A 369 -27.86 -16.66 -8.64
CA THR A 369 -26.95 -15.78 -9.38
C THR A 369 -26.07 -14.96 -8.44
N ILE A 370 -26.65 -14.38 -7.40
CA ILE A 370 -25.92 -13.61 -6.40
C ILE A 370 -24.97 -14.53 -5.63
N ARG A 371 -25.38 -15.74 -5.29
CA ARG A 371 -24.56 -16.76 -4.64
C ARG A 371 -23.37 -17.18 -5.51
N ALA A 372 -23.58 -17.36 -6.80
CA ALA A 372 -22.50 -17.67 -7.74
C ALA A 372 -21.46 -16.54 -7.85
N ARG A 373 -21.89 -15.28 -7.74
CA ARG A 373 -21.02 -14.09 -7.81
C ARG A 373 -20.30 -13.79 -6.50
N TYR A 374 -20.99 -13.87 -5.37
CA TYR A 374 -20.54 -13.30 -4.09
C TYR A 374 -20.65 -14.25 -2.89
N GLY A 375 -21.07 -15.49 -3.07
CA GLY A 375 -21.38 -16.41 -1.98
C GLY A 375 -20.26 -16.57 -0.95
N ASN A 376 -19.02 -16.66 -1.41
CA ASN A 376 -17.86 -16.73 -0.53
C ASN A 376 -17.63 -15.45 0.29
N LEU A 377 -17.99 -14.27 -0.25
CA LEU A 377 -17.90 -12.99 0.45
C LEU A 377 -19.02 -12.87 1.49
N PHE A 378 -20.22 -13.31 1.15
CA PHE A 378 -21.36 -13.35 2.08
C PHE A 378 -21.10 -14.30 3.25
N GLU A 379 -20.56 -15.49 2.97
CA GLU A 379 -20.16 -16.44 4.00
C GLU A 379 -19.06 -15.86 4.92
N MET A 380 -18.08 -15.16 4.36
CA MET A 380 -17.05 -14.48 5.15
C MET A 380 -17.66 -13.39 6.04
N TYR A 381 -18.59 -12.60 5.52
CA TYR A 381 -19.29 -11.57 6.28
C TYR A 381 -20.09 -12.18 7.44
N GLU A 382 -20.89 -13.21 7.16
CA GLU A 382 -21.70 -13.91 8.15
C GLU A 382 -20.84 -14.53 9.27
N ARG A 383 -19.72 -15.15 8.93
CA ARG A 383 -18.77 -15.71 9.93
C ARG A 383 -18.18 -14.65 10.88
N ILE A 384 -18.06 -13.39 10.43
CA ILE A 384 -17.47 -12.31 11.23
C ILE A 384 -18.55 -11.57 12.03
N THR A 385 -19.74 -11.38 11.45
CA THR A 385 -20.77 -10.49 12.00
C THR A 385 -21.98 -11.24 12.58
N ASP A 386 -22.12 -12.51 12.28
CA ASP A 386 -23.32 -13.33 12.55
C ASP A 386 -24.59 -12.79 11.86
N GLU A 387 -24.40 -12.08 10.71
CA GLU A 387 -25.47 -11.49 9.92
C GLU A 387 -25.51 -12.11 8.51
N ASN A 388 -26.68 -12.58 8.09
CA ASN A 388 -26.87 -13.18 6.77
C ASN A 388 -27.19 -12.14 5.70
N ALA A 389 -26.26 -11.90 4.77
CA ALA A 389 -26.38 -10.90 3.73
C ALA A 389 -27.45 -11.19 2.65
N TYR A 390 -27.99 -12.41 2.59
CA TYR A 390 -29.15 -12.73 1.77
C TYR A 390 -30.48 -12.27 2.39
N GLN A 391 -30.52 -12.02 3.69
CA GLN A 391 -31.74 -11.71 4.43
C GLN A 391 -31.80 -10.25 4.89
N GLN A 392 -30.62 -9.62 5.07
CA GLN A 392 -30.52 -8.23 5.52
C GLN A 392 -29.30 -7.55 4.91
N PRO A 393 -29.30 -6.21 4.78
CA PRO A 393 -28.15 -5.46 4.29
C PRO A 393 -26.90 -5.69 5.13
N MET A 394 -25.74 -5.75 4.46
CA MET A 394 -24.43 -5.69 5.13
C MET A 394 -24.22 -4.30 5.72
N ARG A 395 -23.48 -4.22 6.83
CA ARG A 395 -22.95 -2.96 7.34
C ARG A 395 -21.51 -2.80 6.86
N ILE A 396 -21.22 -1.65 6.25
CA ILE A 396 -19.88 -1.29 5.78
C ILE A 396 -19.50 0.09 6.29
N TYR A 397 -18.18 0.33 6.43
CA TYR A 397 -17.63 1.63 6.78
C TYR A 397 -16.24 1.81 6.14
N PRO A 398 -15.81 3.05 5.83
CA PRO A 398 -14.48 3.31 5.30
C PRO A 398 -13.34 2.92 6.25
N ALA A 399 -12.24 2.42 5.68
CA ALA A 399 -11.05 2.09 6.44
C ALA A 399 -9.76 2.43 5.69
N PRO A 400 -8.67 2.81 6.38
CA PRO A 400 -7.35 2.96 5.77
C PRO A 400 -6.92 1.66 5.10
N HIS A 401 -6.42 1.75 3.85
CA HIS A 401 -6.25 0.56 3.02
C HIS A 401 -4.91 0.48 2.29
N TYR A 402 -4.47 1.57 1.65
CA TYR A 402 -3.30 1.57 0.77
C TYR A 402 -2.52 2.88 0.89
N SER A 403 -1.20 2.82 0.80
CA SER A 403 -0.33 3.99 0.74
C SER A 403 0.16 4.21 -0.69
N MET A 404 -0.13 5.38 -1.28
CA MET A 404 0.46 5.81 -2.54
C MET A 404 1.78 6.54 -2.31
N GLY A 405 2.01 7.09 -1.12
CA GLY A 405 3.32 7.55 -0.68
C GLY A 405 4.26 6.40 -0.33
N GLY A 406 5.54 6.70 -0.16
CA GLY A 406 6.58 5.72 0.18
C GLY A 406 7.97 6.31 -0.05
N LEU A 407 9.01 5.49 -0.01
CA LEU A 407 10.34 5.98 -0.35
C LEU A 407 10.39 6.45 -1.80
N TRP A 408 11.06 7.59 -2.00
CA TRP A 408 11.30 8.11 -3.34
C TRP A 408 12.22 7.17 -4.12
N VAL A 409 11.89 6.91 -5.38
CA VAL A 409 12.70 6.13 -6.32
C VAL A 409 12.79 6.84 -7.67
N ASP A 410 13.89 6.61 -8.38
CA ASP A 410 14.04 7.00 -9.78
C ASP A 410 13.34 5.99 -10.73
N TYR A 411 13.50 6.18 -12.03
CA TYR A 411 12.94 5.27 -13.06
C TYR A 411 13.48 3.83 -12.95
N ASN A 412 14.65 3.64 -12.33
CA ASN A 412 15.27 2.33 -12.10
C ASN A 412 14.81 1.66 -10.79
N LEU A 413 13.85 2.22 -10.07
CA LEU A 413 13.42 1.81 -8.74
C LEU A 413 14.53 1.94 -7.67
N GLN A 414 15.58 2.71 -7.94
CA GLN A 414 16.63 3.03 -6.98
C GLN A 414 16.25 4.26 -6.17
N SER A 415 16.41 4.20 -4.85
CA SER A 415 16.17 5.33 -3.96
C SER A 415 17.24 6.43 -4.12
N SER A 416 17.13 7.51 -3.33
CA SER A 416 18.20 8.51 -3.24
C SER A 416 19.50 7.98 -2.60
N ILE A 417 19.48 6.78 -2.02
CA ILE A 417 20.68 6.06 -1.55
C ILE A 417 21.09 5.06 -2.61
N GLU A 418 22.32 5.17 -3.09
CA GLU A 418 22.86 4.24 -4.06
C GLU A 418 22.89 2.80 -3.52
N GLY A 419 22.49 1.82 -4.33
CA GLY A 419 22.41 0.41 -3.94
C GLY A 419 21.17 0.04 -3.12
N LEU A 420 20.29 1.00 -2.81
CA LEU A 420 19.00 0.75 -2.20
C LEU A 420 17.87 0.86 -3.24
N PHE A 421 17.17 -0.24 -3.50
CA PHE A 421 16.02 -0.33 -4.39
C PHE A 421 14.75 -0.52 -3.58
N VAL A 422 13.62 0.02 -4.06
CA VAL A 422 12.35 -0.08 -3.35
C VAL A 422 11.23 -0.46 -4.31
N LEU A 423 10.48 -1.52 -3.98
CA LEU A 423 9.49 -2.14 -4.87
C LEU A 423 8.08 -2.13 -4.27
N GLY A 424 7.10 -2.09 -5.17
CA GLY A 424 5.68 -2.16 -4.80
C GLY A 424 5.26 -1.01 -3.91
N GLU A 425 4.35 -1.28 -2.98
CA GLU A 425 3.75 -0.27 -2.09
C GLU A 425 4.75 0.37 -1.09
N ALA A 426 5.99 -0.12 -1.00
CA ALA A 426 7.04 0.50 -0.18
C ALA A 426 7.65 1.75 -0.83
N ASN A 427 7.56 1.89 -2.16
CA ASN A 427 7.90 3.13 -2.87
C ASN A 427 6.67 4.03 -3.04
N PHE A 428 6.89 5.30 -3.45
CA PHE A 428 5.81 6.28 -3.62
C PHE A 428 4.89 6.03 -4.82
N SER A 429 5.09 4.94 -5.47
CA SER A 429 4.29 4.28 -6.50
C SER A 429 3.95 5.09 -7.77
N ASP A 430 3.44 4.39 -8.74
CA ASP A 430 3.01 4.94 -10.04
C ASP A 430 1.50 5.26 -10.06
N HIS A 431 0.90 5.53 -8.89
CA HIS A 431 -0.56 5.72 -8.77
C HIS A 431 -1.00 7.16 -8.51
N GLY A 432 -0.04 8.08 -8.30
CA GLY A 432 -0.37 9.46 -7.96
C GLY A 432 -1.10 9.59 -6.62
N ALA A 433 -2.08 10.47 -6.55
CA ALA A 433 -2.80 10.77 -5.31
C ALA A 433 -3.95 9.79 -5.00
N ASN A 434 -4.34 8.92 -5.95
CA ASN A 434 -5.37 7.90 -5.75
C ASN A 434 -5.14 6.72 -6.70
N ARG A 435 -5.18 5.50 -6.16
CA ARG A 435 -4.94 4.27 -6.91
C ARG A 435 -6.24 3.71 -7.48
N LEU A 436 -6.23 3.33 -8.76
CA LEU A 436 -7.32 2.56 -9.36
C LEU A 436 -7.45 1.19 -8.69
N GLY A 437 -8.68 0.71 -8.56
CA GLY A 437 -8.93 -0.66 -8.11
C GLY A 437 -8.14 -1.68 -8.93
N ALA A 438 -7.69 -2.78 -8.30
CA ALA A 438 -6.95 -3.87 -8.93
C ALA A 438 -5.55 -3.53 -9.50
N SER A 439 -4.95 -2.36 -9.18
CA SER A 439 -3.63 -1.95 -9.69
C SER A 439 -2.47 -2.20 -8.73
N ALA A 440 -2.71 -2.40 -7.43
CA ALA A 440 -1.63 -2.63 -6.45
C ALA A 440 -0.81 -3.89 -6.73
N LEU A 441 -1.50 -5.00 -7.01
CA LEU A 441 -0.86 -6.29 -7.31
C LEU A 441 -0.10 -6.23 -8.64
N MET A 442 -0.62 -5.48 -9.62
CA MET A 442 0.02 -5.24 -10.91
C MET A 442 1.37 -4.56 -10.72
N GLN A 443 1.45 -3.49 -9.92
CA GLN A 443 2.71 -2.79 -9.65
C GLN A 443 3.73 -3.72 -8.96
N GLY A 444 3.34 -4.42 -7.91
CA GLY A 444 4.27 -5.30 -7.20
C GLY A 444 4.90 -6.38 -8.09
N LEU A 445 4.10 -6.97 -9.00
CA LEU A 445 4.59 -7.98 -9.95
C LEU A 445 5.37 -7.36 -11.11
N ALA A 446 5.01 -6.14 -11.57
CA ALA A 446 5.80 -5.40 -12.56
C ALA A 446 7.20 -5.12 -12.04
N ASP A 447 7.29 -4.56 -10.84
CA ASP A 447 8.56 -4.21 -10.20
C ASP A 447 9.44 -5.46 -10.01
N GLY A 448 8.85 -6.54 -9.47
CA GLY A 448 9.59 -7.75 -9.09
C GLY A 448 10.00 -8.64 -10.27
N TYR A 449 9.10 -8.86 -11.24
CA TYR A 449 9.38 -9.76 -12.37
C TYR A 449 10.02 -9.07 -13.57
N PHE A 450 9.68 -7.79 -13.85
CA PHE A 450 9.97 -7.19 -15.13
C PHE A 450 10.86 -5.94 -15.08
N ILE A 451 10.98 -5.27 -13.95
CA ILE A 451 11.78 -4.03 -13.85
C ILE A 451 13.09 -4.29 -13.10
N ILE A 452 13.04 -4.74 -11.85
CA ILE A 452 14.23 -4.91 -11.01
C ILE A 452 15.30 -5.85 -11.61
N PRO A 453 14.95 -6.92 -12.36
CA PRO A 453 15.95 -7.79 -12.95
C PRO A 453 16.92 -7.08 -13.92
N TYR A 454 16.48 -6.01 -14.54
CA TYR A 454 17.29 -5.18 -15.44
C TYR A 454 18.00 -4.06 -14.68
N THR A 455 17.26 -3.31 -13.88
CA THR A 455 17.78 -2.08 -13.26
C THR A 455 18.80 -2.35 -12.16
N ILE A 456 18.58 -3.38 -11.34
CA ILE A 456 19.60 -3.81 -10.36
C ILE A 456 20.84 -4.40 -11.02
N ALA A 457 20.67 -5.10 -12.16
CA ALA A 457 21.78 -5.66 -12.91
C ALA A 457 22.68 -4.57 -13.51
N ASP A 458 22.12 -3.44 -13.93
CA ASP A 458 22.89 -2.27 -14.37
C ASP A 458 23.73 -1.68 -13.23
N TYR A 459 23.15 -1.53 -12.05
CA TYR A 459 23.88 -1.09 -10.86
C TYR A 459 25.01 -2.08 -10.50
N LEU A 460 24.68 -3.36 -10.38
CA LEU A 460 25.64 -4.40 -10.00
C LEU A 460 26.79 -4.53 -11.02
N ALA A 461 26.54 -4.31 -12.32
CA ALA A 461 27.59 -4.36 -13.36
C ALA A 461 28.61 -3.22 -13.24
N ARG A 462 28.37 -2.22 -12.40
CA ARG A 462 29.24 -1.05 -12.20
C ARG A 462 30.06 -1.13 -10.91
N ILE A 463 29.77 -2.10 -10.05
CA ILE A 463 30.47 -2.29 -8.77
C ILE A 463 31.25 -3.61 -8.75
N THR A 464 32.22 -3.70 -7.85
CA THR A 464 32.92 -4.95 -7.57
C THR A 464 32.17 -5.75 -6.50
N PRO A 465 31.87 -7.04 -6.74
CA PRO A 465 31.11 -7.84 -5.78
C PRO A 465 31.93 -8.16 -4.51
N GLY A 466 31.24 -8.21 -3.38
CA GLY A 466 31.78 -8.71 -2.12
C GLY A 466 32.87 -7.83 -1.49
N GLN A 467 32.92 -6.53 -1.81
CA GLN A 467 33.90 -5.59 -1.23
C GLN A 467 33.72 -5.35 0.26
N VAL A 468 32.50 -5.51 0.76
CA VAL A 468 32.12 -5.25 2.15
C VAL A 468 31.46 -6.49 2.74
N ASP A 469 31.93 -6.92 3.89
CA ASP A 469 31.33 -8.01 4.66
C ASP A 469 30.79 -7.51 6.02
N HIS A 470 30.14 -8.38 6.76
CA HIS A 470 29.48 -8.05 8.03
C HIS A 470 30.47 -7.74 9.19
N THR A 471 31.78 -7.87 8.97
CA THR A 471 32.82 -7.51 9.96
C THR A 471 33.23 -6.04 9.88
N HIS A 472 32.82 -5.33 8.81
CA HIS A 472 33.07 -3.92 8.62
C HIS A 472 32.51 -3.08 9.79
N GLU A 473 33.21 -2.00 10.15
CA GLU A 473 32.90 -1.14 11.30
C GLU A 473 31.45 -0.63 11.28
N ALA A 474 30.90 -0.26 10.10
CA ALA A 474 29.54 0.24 9.96
C ALA A 474 28.48 -0.77 10.46
N PHE A 475 28.70 -2.08 10.28
CA PHE A 475 27.80 -3.11 10.80
C PHE A 475 27.87 -3.23 12.32
N ARG A 476 29.09 -3.11 12.89
CA ARG A 476 29.27 -3.11 14.35
C ARG A 476 28.58 -1.92 15.00
N GLN A 477 28.70 -0.73 14.39
CA GLN A 477 28.03 0.48 14.83
C GLN A 477 26.51 0.33 14.80
N SER A 478 25.94 -0.06 13.65
CA SER A 478 24.50 -0.27 13.50
C SER A 478 23.95 -1.28 14.51
N ARG A 479 24.64 -2.42 14.70
CA ARG A 479 24.25 -3.41 15.71
C ARG A 479 24.23 -2.84 17.13
N ASN A 480 25.25 -2.06 17.50
CA ASN A 480 25.34 -1.47 18.84
C ASN A 480 24.26 -0.39 19.05
N GLU A 481 23.97 0.43 18.04
CA GLU A 481 22.88 1.41 18.06
C GLU A 481 21.53 0.74 18.29
N ILE A 482 21.24 -0.34 17.56
CA ILE A 482 19.98 -1.09 17.71
C ILE A 482 19.89 -1.79 19.06
N ALA A 483 20.99 -2.37 19.55
CA ALA A 483 21.05 -2.96 20.89
C ALA A 483 20.77 -1.91 21.96
N GLY A 484 21.42 -0.75 21.90
CA GLY A 484 21.21 0.36 22.84
C GLY A 484 19.77 0.92 22.80
N GLN A 485 19.16 1.04 21.62
CA GLN A 485 17.75 1.43 21.49
C GLN A 485 16.82 0.39 22.12
N THR A 486 17.10 -0.89 21.94
CA THR A 486 16.33 -1.98 22.55
C THR A 486 16.41 -1.94 24.06
N GLU A 487 17.61 -1.78 24.63
CA GLU A 487 17.84 -1.65 26.07
C GLU A 487 17.14 -0.41 26.63
N LYS A 488 17.22 0.73 25.92
CA LYS A 488 16.53 1.96 26.31
C LYS A 488 15.02 1.74 26.40
N LEU A 489 14.40 1.11 25.41
CA LEU A 489 12.97 0.81 25.41
C LEU A 489 12.55 -0.08 26.60
N LEU A 490 13.31 -1.15 26.85
CA LEU A 490 13.04 -2.08 27.95
C LEU A 490 13.24 -1.45 29.34
N ALA A 491 14.08 -0.42 29.46
CA ALA A 491 14.38 0.24 30.73
C ALA A 491 13.36 1.29 31.16
N ILE A 492 12.41 1.70 30.29
CA ILE A 492 11.46 2.78 30.61
C ILE A 492 10.54 2.43 31.78
N ASN A 493 10.03 1.21 31.85
CA ASN A 493 9.15 0.71 32.92
C ASN A 493 7.99 1.66 33.26
N GLY A 494 7.33 2.20 32.26
CA GLY A 494 6.19 3.09 32.43
C GLY A 494 4.87 2.38 32.80
N ASN A 495 3.77 3.11 32.74
CA ASN A 495 2.46 2.61 33.13
C ASN A 495 1.47 2.44 31.95
N LYS A 496 1.81 2.94 30.77
CA LYS A 496 0.95 2.93 29.58
C LYS A 496 1.43 1.89 28.59
N THR A 497 0.53 1.03 28.14
CA THR A 497 0.86 -0.06 27.21
C THR A 497 1.16 0.46 25.82
N VAL A 498 1.92 -0.31 25.03
CA VAL A 498 2.19 0.00 23.62
C VAL A 498 0.90 0.14 22.81
N ASN A 499 -0.10 -0.71 23.10
CA ASN A 499 -1.38 -0.66 22.40
C ASN A 499 -2.19 0.61 22.72
N GLU A 500 -2.10 1.15 23.93
CA GLU A 500 -2.74 2.44 24.29
C GLU A 500 -2.11 3.58 23.49
N PHE A 501 -0.78 3.66 23.41
CA PHE A 501 -0.09 4.64 22.57
C PHE A 501 -0.48 4.54 21.10
N HIS A 502 -0.56 3.32 20.56
CA HIS A 502 -0.93 3.13 19.15
C HIS A 502 -2.39 3.50 18.88
N ARG A 503 -3.31 3.20 19.81
CA ARG A 503 -4.72 3.63 19.70
C ARG A 503 -4.88 5.14 19.75
N GLU A 504 -4.14 5.81 20.62
CA GLU A 504 -4.19 7.27 20.74
C GLU A 504 -3.62 7.95 19.50
N LEU A 505 -2.47 7.49 18.99
CA LEU A 505 -1.94 7.93 17.70
C LEU A 505 -2.96 7.69 16.58
N GLY A 506 -3.53 6.48 16.51
CA GLY A 506 -4.51 6.12 15.49
C GLY A 506 -5.76 6.99 15.52
N HIS A 507 -6.20 7.41 16.72
CA HIS A 507 -7.31 8.34 16.86
C HIS A 507 -6.96 9.73 16.30
N ILE A 508 -5.81 10.29 16.68
CA ILE A 508 -5.32 11.57 16.11
C ILE A 508 -5.24 11.48 14.59
N MET A 509 -4.62 10.41 14.09
CA MET A 509 -4.44 10.22 12.64
C MET A 509 -5.78 10.09 11.91
N TRP A 510 -6.76 9.38 12.46
CA TRP A 510 -8.05 9.18 11.81
C TRP A 510 -8.90 10.46 11.78
N GLU A 511 -8.97 11.20 12.88
CA GLU A 511 -9.84 12.38 12.98
C GLU A 511 -9.20 13.60 12.26
N ASP A 512 -7.91 13.86 12.47
CA ASP A 512 -7.27 15.09 12.00
C ASP A 512 -6.48 14.94 10.69
N VAL A 513 -5.98 13.71 10.41
CA VAL A 513 -5.08 13.45 9.27
C VAL A 513 -5.68 12.44 8.27
N GLY A 514 -6.89 11.98 8.50
CA GLY A 514 -7.57 10.94 7.71
C GLY A 514 -8.16 11.42 6.38
N MET A 515 -9.49 11.44 6.26
CA MET A 515 -10.19 11.65 4.99
C MET A 515 -10.51 13.12 4.66
N ALA A 516 -10.94 13.89 5.64
CA ALA A 516 -11.33 15.29 5.48
C ALA A 516 -10.45 16.15 6.40
N ARG A 517 -9.36 16.62 5.85
CA ARG A 517 -8.30 17.34 6.57
C ARG A 517 -8.61 18.83 6.60
N SER A 518 -8.27 19.50 7.70
CA SER A 518 -8.33 20.95 7.82
C SER A 518 -7.00 21.49 8.34
N THR A 519 -6.73 22.77 8.08
CA THR A 519 -5.55 23.47 8.63
C THR A 519 -5.53 23.37 10.16
N GLU A 520 -6.69 23.54 10.79
CA GLU A 520 -6.84 23.46 12.26
C GLU A 520 -6.52 22.05 12.77
N GLY A 521 -7.16 21.00 12.22
CA GLY A 521 -6.93 19.60 12.65
C GLY A 521 -5.50 19.16 12.40
N LEU A 522 -4.91 19.48 11.23
CA LEU A 522 -3.52 19.14 10.92
C LEU A 522 -2.53 19.86 11.86
N SER A 523 -2.82 21.12 12.22
CA SER A 523 -2.00 21.88 13.17
C SER A 523 -2.11 21.32 14.59
N ASP A 524 -3.30 20.89 15.00
CA ASP A 524 -3.50 20.20 16.28
C ASP A 524 -2.76 18.85 16.32
N ALA A 525 -2.86 18.06 15.25
CA ALA A 525 -2.11 16.81 15.13
C ALA A 525 -0.59 17.01 15.26
N LEU A 526 -0.05 18.07 14.64
CA LEU A 526 1.38 18.44 14.71
C LEU A 526 1.84 18.92 16.11
N GLN A 527 0.91 19.22 17.00
CA GLN A 527 1.20 19.48 18.42
C GLN A 527 1.06 18.21 19.26
N ARG A 528 -0.01 17.45 19.05
CA ARG A 528 -0.35 16.27 19.85
C ARG A 528 0.56 15.06 19.57
N ILE A 529 0.94 14.82 18.32
CA ILE A 529 1.80 13.68 17.96
C ILE A 529 3.20 13.79 18.60
N PRO A 530 3.92 14.94 18.53
CA PRO A 530 5.19 15.10 19.25
C PRO A 530 5.04 14.98 20.78
N ALA A 531 3.96 15.49 21.37
CA ALA A 531 3.69 15.35 22.80
C ALA A 531 3.49 13.86 23.17
N LEU A 532 2.71 13.12 22.40
CA LEU A 532 2.50 11.69 22.58
C LEU A 532 3.80 10.89 22.39
N ARG A 533 4.66 11.28 21.43
CA ARG A 533 5.99 10.70 21.24
C ARG A 533 6.88 10.95 22.47
N GLN A 534 6.86 12.14 23.04
CA GLN A 534 7.61 12.45 24.26
C GLN A 534 7.11 11.61 25.43
N GLU A 535 5.80 11.48 25.61
CA GLU A 535 5.20 10.62 26.63
C GLU A 535 5.61 9.16 26.43
N PHE A 536 5.59 8.65 25.18
CA PHE A 536 5.99 7.28 24.86
C PHE A 536 7.39 6.95 25.42
N TRP A 537 8.37 7.81 25.17
CA TRP A 537 9.75 7.60 25.62
C TRP A 537 9.96 7.82 27.13
N GLN A 538 8.94 8.17 27.86
CA GLN A 538 8.97 8.34 29.32
C GLN A 538 8.08 7.34 30.07
N ASN A 539 7.03 6.83 29.42
CA ASN A 539 5.95 6.13 30.13
C ASN A 539 5.51 4.81 29.49
N VAL A 540 6.16 4.35 28.40
CA VAL A 540 5.78 3.06 27.80
C VAL A 540 6.17 1.89 28.71
N CYS A 541 5.26 0.91 28.83
CA CYS A 541 5.49 -0.34 29.57
C CYS A 541 5.69 -1.48 28.56
N ILE A 542 6.87 -2.10 28.62
CA ILE A 542 7.24 -3.24 27.77
C ILE A 542 7.65 -4.39 28.67
N PRO A 543 6.80 -5.38 28.91
CA PRO A 543 7.15 -6.54 29.73
C PRO A 543 8.13 -7.46 29.01
N GLY A 544 8.89 -8.24 29.80
CA GLY A 544 9.82 -9.26 29.27
C GLY A 544 11.22 -8.75 29.02
N SER A 545 11.97 -9.44 28.18
CA SER A 545 13.37 -9.15 27.87
C SER A 545 13.61 -9.08 26.36
N GLY A 546 14.80 -8.59 25.96
CA GLY A 546 15.23 -8.50 24.57
C GLY A 546 15.78 -9.80 23.97
N LEU A 547 16.05 -10.82 24.80
CA LEU A 547 16.69 -12.07 24.39
C LEU A 547 15.72 -13.26 24.30
N GLN A 548 14.47 -13.00 23.97
CA GLN A 548 13.42 -14.00 23.81
C GLN A 548 12.34 -13.48 22.85
N LEU A 549 11.37 -14.31 22.52
CA LEU A 549 10.18 -13.88 21.81
C LEU A 549 9.44 -12.82 22.66
N ASN A 550 9.45 -11.58 22.20
CA ASN A 550 8.80 -10.45 22.86
C ASN A 550 8.01 -9.61 21.84
N GLN A 551 6.73 -9.92 21.70
CA GLN A 551 5.84 -9.22 20.77
C GLN A 551 5.59 -7.75 21.19
N GLU A 552 5.60 -7.44 22.48
CA GLU A 552 5.42 -6.06 22.95
C GLU A 552 6.64 -5.19 22.64
N LEU A 553 7.86 -5.76 22.68
CA LEU A 553 9.07 -5.07 22.26
C LEU A 553 9.06 -4.79 20.74
N GLU A 554 8.63 -5.74 19.92
CA GLU A 554 8.46 -5.54 18.47
C GLU A 554 7.44 -4.43 18.19
N LYS A 555 6.26 -4.49 18.82
CA LYS A 555 5.23 -3.45 18.69
C LYS A 555 5.74 -2.08 19.15
N ALA A 556 6.51 -2.02 20.22
CA ALA A 556 7.05 -0.76 20.75
C ALA A 556 8.00 -0.10 19.75
N GLY A 557 8.89 -0.86 19.12
CA GLY A 557 9.74 -0.36 18.03
C GLY A 557 8.95 0.21 16.87
N ARG A 558 7.92 -0.52 16.43
CA ARG A 558 7.02 -0.10 15.35
C ARG A 558 6.21 1.14 15.69
N VAL A 559 5.67 1.23 16.90
CA VAL A 559 4.89 2.40 17.36
C VAL A 559 5.79 3.62 17.53
N ALA A 560 7.03 3.46 18.00
CA ALA A 560 8.01 4.54 18.02
C ALA A 560 8.24 5.13 16.61
N ASP A 561 8.39 4.28 15.61
CA ASP A 561 8.55 4.72 14.21
C ASP A 561 7.25 5.35 13.66
N PHE A 562 6.07 4.85 14.01
CA PHE A 562 4.79 5.46 13.63
C PHE A 562 4.56 6.83 14.25
N LEU A 563 5.02 7.07 15.48
CA LEU A 563 4.94 8.39 16.12
C LEU A 563 5.78 9.44 15.40
N GLU A 564 6.96 9.06 14.90
CA GLU A 564 7.77 9.95 14.08
C GLU A 564 7.18 10.13 12.66
N PHE A 565 6.76 9.03 12.03
CA PHE A 565 6.20 9.04 10.68
C PHE A 565 4.85 9.76 10.59
N GLY A 566 3.99 9.61 11.60
CA GLY A 566 2.69 10.29 11.65
C GLY A 566 2.83 11.82 11.62
N GLU A 567 3.87 12.36 12.26
CA GLU A 567 4.21 13.77 12.17
C GLU A 567 4.59 14.19 10.76
N LEU A 568 5.44 13.40 10.06
CA LEU A 568 5.80 13.68 8.67
C LEU A 568 4.58 13.66 7.73
N LEU A 569 3.68 12.68 7.92
CA LEU A 569 2.44 12.58 7.14
C LEU A 569 1.54 13.79 7.35
N ALA A 570 1.36 14.22 8.61
CA ALA A 570 0.56 15.41 8.93
C ALA A 570 1.20 16.69 8.36
N ARG A 571 2.53 16.82 8.41
CA ARG A 571 3.29 17.94 7.85
C ARG A 571 3.16 18.03 6.33
N ASP A 572 3.28 16.90 5.63
CA ASP A 572 3.08 16.85 4.18
C ASP A 572 1.65 17.22 3.78
N ALA A 573 0.66 16.75 4.56
CA ALA A 573 -0.74 17.10 4.34
C ALA A 573 -1.03 18.60 4.58
N LEU A 574 -0.41 19.20 5.59
CA LEU A 574 -0.57 20.62 5.89
C LEU A 574 0.06 21.50 4.81
N GLN A 575 1.26 21.14 4.35
CA GLN A 575 2.01 21.87 3.32
C GLN A 575 1.32 21.84 1.95
N ARG A 576 0.56 20.78 1.64
CA ARG A 576 -0.12 20.61 0.36
C ARG A 576 -1.51 21.26 0.38
N GLU A 577 -1.56 22.52 -0.02
CA GLU A 577 -2.76 23.37 -0.04
C GLU A 577 -3.59 23.15 -1.31
N GLU A 578 -4.08 21.94 -1.49
CA GLU A 578 -4.96 21.51 -2.56
C GLU A 578 -5.79 20.29 -2.11
N SER A 579 -6.75 19.85 -2.92
CA SER A 579 -7.38 18.55 -2.78
C SER A 579 -7.18 17.73 -4.04
N CYS A 580 -6.60 16.55 -3.89
CA CYS A 580 -6.38 15.60 -4.98
C CYS A 580 -6.45 14.15 -4.46
N GLY A 581 -7.22 13.29 -5.10
CA GLY A 581 -7.35 11.88 -4.76
C GLY A 581 -7.64 11.61 -3.29
N GLY A 582 -6.75 10.88 -2.63
CA GLY A 582 -6.85 10.56 -1.21
C GLY A 582 -6.51 11.72 -0.27
N HIS A 583 -5.90 12.78 -0.78
CA HIS A 583 -5.63 14.01 -0.03
C HIS A 583 -6.76 15.02 -0.26
N PHE A 584 -7.62 15.20 0.73
CA PHE A 584 -8.72 16.15 0.67
C PHE A 584 -8.62 17.16 1.81
N ARG A 585 -8.57 18.45 1.44
CA ARG A 585 -8.57 19.60 2.36
C ARG A 585 -9.92 20.28 2.30
N THR A 586 -10.56 20.45 3.44
CA THR A 586 -11.89 21.07 3.53
C THR A 586 -11.91 22.52 3.05
N GLU A 587 -10.78 23.20 3.10
CA GLU A 587 -10.59 24.58 2.60
C GLU A 587 -10.39 24.62 1.07
N HIS A 588 -10.00 23.50 0.46
CA HIS A 588 -9.69 23.40 -0.98
C HIS A 588 -10.69 22.51 -1.70
N GLN A 589 -11.94 22.96 -1.75
CA GLN A 589 -13.03 22.30 -2.46
C GLN A 589 -13.82 23.30 -3.31
N THR A 590 -14.47 22.78 -4.34
CA THR A 590 -15.40 23.59 -5.15
C THR A 590 -16.63 23.95 -4.33
N PRO A 591 -17.46 24.94 -4.77
CA PRO A 591 -18.73 25.24 -4.12
C PRO A 591 -19.68 24.03 -3.99
N ASP A 592 -19.51 23.06 -4.88
CA ASP A 592 -20.28 21.81 -4.88
C ASP A 592 -19.69 20.71 -3.99
N GLY A 593 -18.58 20.97 -3.28
CA GLY A 593 -17.93 20.02 -2.38
C GLY A 593 -16.99 19.01 -3.08
N GLU A 594 -16.63 19.24 -4.35
CA GLU A 594 -15.65 18.42 -5.06
C GLU A 594 -14.21 18.87 -4.75
N ALA A 595 -13.24 17.95 -4.94
CA ALA A 595 -11.84 18.26 -4.73
C ALA A 595 -11.35 19.36 -5.68
N LEU A 596 -10.72 20.39 -5.12
CA LEU A 596 -10.11 21.49 -5.88
C LEU A 596 -8.60 21.29 -5.95
N ARG A 597 -8.15 20.81 -7.11
CA ARG A 597 -6.73 20.59 -7.41
C ARG A 597 -6.08 21.91 -7.84
N ASN A 598 -4.84 22.12 -7.43
CA ASN A 598 -4.03 23.26 -7.81
C ASN A 598 -2.76 22.81 -8.55
N ASP A 599 -2.85 22.70 -9.88
CA ASP A 599 -1.75 22.22 -10.71
C ASP A 599 -0.62 23.23 -10.86
N ALA A 600 -0.90 24.53 -10.71
CA ALA A 600 0.09 25.58 -10.84
C ALA A 600 1.18 25.49 -9.75
N ASP A 601 0.76 25.21 -8.52
CA ASP A 601 1.64 25.22 -7.35
C ASP A 601 2.03 23.83 -6.86
N PHE A 602 1.20 22.78 -7.14
CA PHE A 602 1.36 21.46 -6.54
C PHE A 602 1.55 20.29 -7.52
N ALA A 603 1.79 20.56 -8.82
CA ALA A 603 2.17 19.51 -9.79
C ALA A 603 3.62 19.05 -9.56
N TYR A 604 3.89 18.43 -8.41
CA TYR A 604 5.21 17.90 -8.06
C TYR A 604 5.11 16.69 -7.12
N VAL A 605 6.18 15.89 -7.09
CA VAL A 605 6.42 14.89 -6.05
C VAL A 605 7.05 15.61 -4.85
N ALA A 606 6.40 15.54 -3.69
CA ALA A 606 6.94 16.08 -2.43
C ALA A 606 7.90 15.04 -1.84
N ALA A 607 9.19 15.26 -1.95
CA ALA A 607 10.21 14.38 -1.40
C ALA A 607 10.86 14.99 -0.16
N TRP A 608 10.65 14.35 0.97
CA TRP A 608 11.11 14.81 2.27
C TRP A 608 12.46 14.19 2.63
N GLN A 609 13.39 15.01 3.08
CA GLN A 609 14.69 14.61 3.60
C GLN A 609 14.68 14.67 5.13
N TYR A 610 15.11 13.61 5.78
CA TYR A 610 15.34 13.60 7.23
C TYR A 610 16.55 14.45 7.59
N ARG A 611 16.38 15.35 8.58
CA ARG A 611 17.43 16.28 9.02
C ARG A 611 17.85 16.08 10.48
N GLY A 612 17.34 15.02 11.11
CA GLY A 612 17.56 14.73 12.53
C GLY A 612 16.30 14.88 13.36
N ALA A 613 16.27 14.28 14.55
CA ALA A 613 15.10 14.29 15.43
C ALA A 613 14.70 15.70 15.92
N ASP A 614 15.67 16.59 16.03
CA ASP A 614 15.49 17.96 16.57
C ASP A 614 15.38 19.03 15.46
N HIS A 615 15.29 18.62 14.21
CA HIS A 615 15.22 19.51 13.06
C HIS A 615 13.99 19.21 12.22
N GLU A 616 13.39 20.24 11.64
CA GLU A 616 12.34 20.04 10.67
C GLU A 616 12.87 19.33 9.41
N PRO A 617 12.11 18.38 8.84
CA PRO A 617 12.48 17.75 7.60
C PRO A 617 12.48 18.74 6.45
N GLU A 618 13.38 18.56 5.50
CA GLU A 618 13.50 19.45 4.33
C GLU A 618 12.69 18.90 3.15
N LEU A 619 11.84 19.76 2.57
CA LEU A 619 11.05 19.46 1.39
C LEU A 619 11.83 19.72 0.11
N HIS A 620 11.99 18.71 -0.74
CA HIS A 620 12.45 18.82 -2.11
C HIS A 620 11.27 18.57 -3.06
N LYS A 621 11.09 19.42 -4.04
CA LYS A 621 10.01 19.33 -5.03
C LYS A 621 10.57 18.81 -6.36
N GLU A 622 10.05 17.69 -6.82
CA GLU A 622 10.33 17.17 -8.16
C GLU A 622 9.14 17.51 -9.08
N PRO A 623 9.31 18.42 -10.05
CA PRO A 623 8.22 18.84 -10.93
C PRO A 623 7.67 17.66 -11.75
N LEU A 624 6.35 17.59 -11.88
CA LEU A 624 5.65 16.68 -12.76
C LEU A 624 5.28 17.41 -14.06
N THR A 625 5.67 16.85 -15.19
CA THR A 625 5.36 17.37 -16.52
C THR A 625 4.52 16.35 -17.28
N PHE A 626 3.53 16.83 -18.01
CA PHE A 626 2.60 16.03 -18.78
C PHE A 626 2.71 16.44 -20.26
N GLU A 627 3.33 15.57 -21.07
CA GLU A 627 3.55 15.78 -22.50
C GLU A 627 2.56 14.99 -23.36
N ASN A 628 1.99 13.93 -22.81
CA ASN A 628 1.18 12.96 -23.55
C ASN A 628 -0.28 12.94 -23.13
N VAL A 629 -0.64 13.64 -22.05
CA VAL A 629 -2.01 13.78 -21.55
C VAL A 629 -2.29 15.24 -21.21
N GLU A 630 -3.51 15.68 -21.49
CA GLU A 630 -3.99 16.99 -21.08
C GLU A 630 -4.51 16.94 -19.64
N LEU A 631 -4.17 17.96 -18.85
CA LEU A 631 -4.69 18.12 -17.50
C LEU A 631 -6.21 18.31 -17.55
N ALA A 632 -6.94 17.43 -16.89
CA ALA A 632 -8.39 17.48 -16.83
C ALA A 632 -8.85 17.35 -15.38
N VAL A 633 -9.94 18.03 -15.04
CA VAL A 633 -10.59 17.87 -13.74
C VAL A 633 -11.39 16.57 -13.74
N ARG A 634 -11.31 15.78 -12.69
CA ARG A 634 -12.22 14.66 -12.49
C ARG A 634 -13.61 15.19 -12.16
N SER A 635 -14.62 14.75 -12.88
CA SER A 635 -16.02 15.04 -12.57
C SER A 635 -16.81 13.73 -12.52
N TYR A 636 -17.66 13.59 -11.52
CA TYR A 636 -18.48 12.41 -11.28
C TYR A 636 -19.98 12.77 -11.12
N LYS A 637 -20.33 14.03 -11.38
CA LYS A 637 -21.70 14.55 -11.40
C LYS A 637 -22.36 14.44 -12.75
#